data_27f64427d6ef293cdd415e1f99da6e1d
#
_entry.id   27f64427d6ef293cdd415e1f99da6e1d
#
_cell.length_a   1.000
_cell.length_b   1.000
_cell.length_c   1.000
_cell.angle_alpha   90.00
_cell.angle_beta   90.00
_cell.angle_gamma   90.00
#
_symmetry.space_group_name_H-M   'P 1'
#
loop_
_entity.id
_entity.type
_entity.pdbx_description
1 polymer ?
#
loop_
_entity_poly.entity_id
_entity_poly.type
_entity_poly.pdbx_seq_one_letter_code
_entity_poly.pdbx_strand_id
1 'polypeptide(L)'
;MNDSSKVQKEYTDSDIQVLEGLEAVRKRPGMYIGTTSERGLHHLVWEIVDNSVDESLAGYCDDIYVTIEKDNSITVQDDGRGMPTGTNEKTGLSTIETIFTVLHAGGKFGGGGYKVSGGLHGVGASVVNALSTWLEVYVYQKGKIHFQRFENGGHPVESLKEIGTCEENRTGTTVKFKPDPTIFTETTEFKYEILHQRLQEIAFLNKGLRIVLSDARVEGNTKTEEFLYEGGIVEYVKMLNENKVPIHPDICYFEGKEDEISIEVAMQYNTTFQQNIYSFTNNINTHEGGTHEDGVKRALTRVINNYAKSKNLIKDKDLTLTGDDVREGLTMIISCKHPDPQFEGQTKTKLGNAEVRKIADDVFAKGFERYLLENPTDARIIVEKATTASHARIAAKKARETVIKKSEGEIAAFGGKLNDCKSKDPKEREIFIVEGDSAGGSAVKGRNSMTQAILPLRGKILNVEKARLDKALSNDEIKSIITAFGTSIGETFDISKLRYDKIIIMTDADVDGDHIRVLLLTLFYRFFRPIVEAGHVYAAQPPLFCIKHGQNIKYVLDDEEREKYIKSLNPNTKYVVTRMKGLGEMDAEELNETTMDINTRVLRKITVEDLKEADATFNMLMGEEVAPRKEFIENNAQYATDLDI
;
A
#
# COMPACT_ATOMS: atom_id res chain seq x y z
N MET A 1 7.83 0.07 -41.48
CA MET A 1 7.41 -0.74 -40.33
C MET A 1 8.20 -2.03 -40.41
N ASN A 2 9.26 -2.15 -39.61
CA ASN A 2 10.14 -3.33 -39.63
C ASN A 2 9.46 -4.46 -38.83
N ASP A 3 9.30 -5.58 -39.48
CA ASP A 3 8.69 -6.84 -39.02
C ASP A 3 9.68 -7.61 -38.09
N SER A 4 10.16 -6.95 -37.03
CA SER A 4 11.14 -7.52 -36.08
C SER A 4 10.50 -8.24 -34.88
N SER A 5 9.16 -8.41 -34.87
CA SER A 5 8.43 -9.04 -33.75
C SER A 5 8.05 -10.51 -34.00
N LYS A 6 8.34 -11.08 -35.17
CA LYS A 6 8.07 -12.49 -35.43
C LYS A 6 9.26 -13.35 -34.97
N VAL A 7 8.99 -14.26 -34.02
CA VAL A 7 9.93 -15.30 -33.64
C VAL A 7 10.18 -16.17 -34.89
N GLN A 8 11.46 -16.22 -35.36
CA GLN A 8 11.83 -16.95 -36.57
C GLN A 8 11.93 -18.48 -36.38
N LYS A 9 11.68 -18.99 -35.15
CA LYS A 9 11.72 -20.40 -34.83
C LYS A 9 10.35 -21.03 -35.05
N GLU A 10 10.30 -22.15 -35.78
CA GLU A 10 9.08 -22.95 -35.97
C GLU A 10 8.64 -23.51 -34.61
N TYR A 11 7.37 -23.29 -34.25
CA TYR A 11 6.79 -23.77 -33.00
C TYR A 11 6.38 -25.24 -33.15
N THR A 12 7.08 -26.11 -32.45
CA THR A 12 6.92 -27.57 -32.56
C THR A 12 6.54 -28.19 -31.23
N ASP A 13 6.13 -29.46 -31.24
CA ASP A 13 5.78 -30.22 -30.03
C ASP A 13 6.91 -30.23 -29.00
N SER A 14 8.18 -30.15 -29.43
CA SER A 14 9.34 -30.07 -28.56
C SER A 14 9.50 -28.75 -27.80
N ASP A 15 8.76 -27.72 -28.19
CA ASP A 15 8.75 -26.42 -27.51
C ASP A 15 7.77 -26.40 -26.33
N ILE A 16 6.92 -27.44 -26.19
CA ILE A 16 6.04 -27.65 -25.05
C ILE A 16 6.82 -28.32 -23.93
N GLN A 17 7.12 -27.57 -22.86
CA GLN A 17 7.80 -28.08 -21.67
C GLN A 17 6.77 -28.37 -20.59
N VAL A 18 6.79 -29.59 -20.06
CA VAL A 18 6.05 -29.97 -18.86
C VAL A 18 6.98 -29.83 -17.67
N LEU A 19 6.60 -29.00 -16.70
CA LEU A 19 7.34 -28.81 -15.46
C LEU A 19 6.61 -29.55 -14.36
N GLU A 20 7.31 -30.38 -13.62
CA GLU A 20 6.75 -31.19 -12.53
C GLU A 20 7.34 -30.77 -11.18
N GLY A 21 6.53 -30.90 -10.12
CA GLY A 21 6.96 -30.72 -8.74
C GLY A 21 7.60 -29.34 -8.46
N LEU A 22 8.68 -29.34 -7.69
CA LEU A 22 9.35 -28.12 -7.20
C LEU A 22 10.10 -27.34 -8.31
N GLU A 23 10.44 -28.01 -9.42
CA GLU A 23 11.07 -27.33 -10.58
C GLU A 23 10.13 -26.26 -11.17
N ALA A 24 8.82 -26.55 -11.22
CA ALA A 24 7.82 -25.59 -11.68
C ALA A 24 7.82 -24.31 -10.83
N VAL A 25 7.96 -24.45 -9.51
CA VAL A 25 8.04 -23.33 -8.55
C VAL A 25 9.28 -22.49 -8.81
N ARG A 26 10.44 -23.11 -8.94
CA ARG A 26 11.72 -22.43 -9.18
C ARG A 26 11.74 -21.67 -10.51
N LYS A 27 11.12 -22.26 -11.54
CA LYS A 27 11.09 -21.64 -12.89
C LYS A 27 10.09 -20.49 -13.01
N ARG A 28 9.02 -20.50 -12.22
CA ARG A 28 7.95 -19.49 -12.21
C ARG A 28 7.54 -19.11 -10.78
N PRO A 29 8.47 -18.60 -9.95
CA PRO A 29 8.19 -18.29 -8.55
C PRO A 29 7.08 -17.27 -8.38
N GLY A 30 6.95 -16.29 -9.30
CA GLY A 30 5.90 -15.29 -9.27
C GLY A 30 4.48 -15.83 -9.31
N MET A 31 4.25 -17.05 -9.82
CA MET A 31 2.93 -17.70 -9.78
C MET A 31 2.51 -18.09 -8.35
N TYR A 32 3.48 -18.33 -7.45
CA TYR A 32 3.24 -18.82 -6.09
C TYR A 32 3.38 -17.73 -5.03
N ILE A 33 4.39 -16.85 -5.17
CA ILE A 33 4.69 -15.79 -4.20
C ILE A 33 4.46 -14.36 -4.74
N GLY A 34 3.90 -14.24 -5.94
CA GLY A 34 3.55 -12.97 -6.59
C GLY A 34 4.74 -12.25 -7.23
N THR A 35 5.88 -12.17 -6.57
CA THR A 35 7.09 -11.49 -7.05
C THR A 35 8.34 -12.12 -6.42
N THR A 36 9.52 -11.88 -6.99
CA THR A 36 10.82 -12.24 -6.39
C THR A 36 11.55 -11.05 -5.76
N SER A 37 10.89 -9.91 -5.63
CA SER A 37 11.37 -8.74 -4.90
C SER A 37 11.30 -8.94 -3.38
N GLU A 38 11.62 -7.90 -2.61
CA GLU A 38 11.52 -7.88 -1.15
C GLU A 38 10.18 -8.41 -0.61
N ARG A 39 9.06 -8.07 -1.28
CA ARG A 39 7.72 -8.55 -0.90
C ARG A 39 7.59 -10.06 -1.02
N GLY A 40 8.07 -10.66 -2.10
CA GLY A 40 8.05 -12.12 -2.28
C GLY A 40 9.00 -12.84 -1.34
N LEU A 41 10.13 -12.21 -0.98
CA LEU A 41 11.05 -12.74 0.03
C LEU A 41 10.34 -12.89 1.38
N HIS A 42 9.67 -11.84 1.86
CA HIS A 42 8.93 -11.88 3.13
C HIS A 42 7.72 -12.84 3.06
N HIS A 43 7.14 -13.06 1.87
CA HIS A 43 6.04 -14.02 1.69
C HIS A 43 6.42 -15.44 2.11
N LEU A 44 7.68 -15.84 1.97
CA LEU A 44 8.16 -17.15 2.46
C LEU A 44 7.95 -17.30 3.97
N VAL A 45 8.15 -16.24 4.73
CA VAL A 45 7.92 -16.25 6.19
C VAL A 45 6.44 -16.44 6.49
N TRP A 46 5.58 -15.73 5.74
CA TRP A 46 4.12 -15.81 5.93
C TRP A 46 3.59 -17.22 5.70
N GLU A 47 4.05 -17.93 4.67
CA GLU A 47 3.62 -19.30 4.39
C GLU A 47 3.95 -20.27 5.52
N ILE A 48 5.05 -20.07 6.25
CA ILE A 48 5.39 -20.91 7.41
C ILE A 48 4.64 -20.45 8.65
N VAL A 49 4.56 -19.15 8.93
CA VAL A 49 3.83 -18.59 10.07
C VAL A 49 2.34 -18.94 10.00
N ASP A 50 1.73 -18.81 8.81
CA ASP A 50 0.32 -19.15 8.61
C ASP A 50 0.01 -20.63 8.94
N ASN A 51 0.97 -21.54 8.77
CA ASN A 51 0.81 -22.93 9.21
C ASN A 51 0.75 -23.05 10.74
N SER A 52 1.57 -22.31 11.47
CA SER A 52 1.54 -22.26 12.93
C SER A 52 0.26 -21.56 13.44
N VAL A 53 -0.18 -20.51 12.76
CA VAL A 53 -1.47 -19.83 13.05
C VAL A 53 -2.67 -20.76 12.82
N ASP A 54 -2.62 -21.62 11.80
CA ASP A 54 -3.67 -22.62 11.56
C ASP A 54 -3.74 -23.65 12.70
N GLU A 55 -2.63 -24.00 13.37
CA GLU A 55 -2.62 -24.81 14.60
C GLU A 55 -3.31 -24.04 15.74
N SER A 56 -3.09 -22.74 15.86
CA SER A 56 -3.78 -21.90 16.86
C SER A 56 -5.28 -21.80 16.59
N LEU A 57 -5.69 -21.59 15.32
CA LEU A 57 -7.11 -21.61 14.94
C LEU A 57 -7.79 -22.97 15.22
N ALA A 58 -7.01 -24.05 15.18
CA ALA A 58 -7.47 -25.39 15.56
C ALA A 58 -7.49 -25.62 17.08
N GLY A 59 -6.96 -24.66 17.88
CA GLY A 59 -6.93 -24.71 19.35
C GLY A 59 -5.79 -25.53 19.95
N TYR A 60 -4.67 -25.65 19.24
CA TYR A 60 -3.52 -26.46 19.65
C TYR A 60 -2.21 -25.70 19.75
N CYS A 61 -2.18 -24.39 19.46
CA CYS A 61 -0.98 -23.58 19.53
C CYS A 61 -1.29 -22.26 20.22
N ASP A 62 -0.51 -21.96 21.26
CA ASP A 62 -0.62 -20.73 22.04
C ASP A 62 0.61 -19.83 21.82
N ASP A 63 1.74 -20.38 21.39
CA ASP A 63 3.03 -19.71 21.26
C ASP A 63 3.67 -19.90 19.88
N ILE A 64 4.02 -18.79 19.22
CA ILE A 64 4.80 -18.79 17.97
C ILE A 64 6.05 -17.92 18.14
N TYR A 65 7.21 -18.46 17.79
CA TYR A 65 8.49 -17.76 17.82
C TYR A 65 9.02 -17.60 16.40
N VAL A 66 9.34 -16.37 16.01
CA VAL A 66 9.95 -16.04 14.72
C VAL A 66 11.29 -15.38 14.96
N THR A 67 12.36 -15.93 14.42
CA THR A 67 13.72 -15.42 14.63
C THR A 67 14.40 -15.16 13.29
N ILE A 68 14.93 -13.94 13.12
CA ILE A 68 15.92 -13.65 12.08
C ILE A 68 17.28 -14.04 12.65
N GLU A 69 17.87 -15.07 12.09
CA GLU A 69 19.14 -15.64 12.57
C GLU A 69 20.35 -14.78 12.15
N LYS A 70 21.52 -15.03 12.78
CA LYS A 70 22.78 -14.31 12.48
C LYS A 70 23.19 -14.39 11.00
N ASP A 71 22.90 -15.47 10.34
CA ASP A 71 23.21 -15.68 8.92
C ASP A 71 22.09 -15.22 7.98
N ASN A 72 21.09 -14.48 8.53
CA ASN A 72 19.90 -14.04 7.82
C ASN A 72 19.02 -15.18 7.28
N SER A 73 19.04 -16.36 7.92
CA SER A 73 17.99 -17.37 7.79
C SER A 73 16.84 -17.07 8.74
N ILE A 74 15.68 -17.67 8.50
CA ILE A 74 14.51 -17.54 9.38
C ILE A 74 14.26 -18.84 10.12
N THR A 75 13.96 -18.73 11.40
CA THR A 75 13.41 -19.81 12.21
C THR A 75 11.99 -19.44 12.61
N VAL A 76 11.03 -20.34 12.35
CA VAL A 76 9.66 -20.26 12.87
C VAL A 76 9.43 -21.51 13.72
N GLN A 77 9.02 -21.32 14.96
CA GLN A 77 8.72 -22.40 15.90
C GLN A 77 7.34 -22.19 16.48
N ASP A 78 6.56 -23.26 16.59
CA ASP A 78 5.27 -23.31 17.28
C ASP A 78 5.25 -24.41 18.35
N ASP A 79 4.28 -24.33 19.25
CA ASP A 79 3.97 -25.32 20.26
C ASP A 79 2.72 -26.18 19.90
N GLY A 80 2.34 -26.20 18.61
CA GLY A 80 1.21 -26.95 18.08
C GLY A 80 1.34 -28.47 18.24
N ARG A 81 0.48 -29.24 17.56
CA ARG A 81 0.50 -30.71 17.63
C ARG A 81 1.76 -31.38 17.06
N GLY A 82 2.52 -30.62 16.25
CA GLY A 82 3.58 -31.15 15.42
C GLY A 82 3.07 -31.85 14.15
N MET A 83 3.86 -31.82 13.08
CA MET A 83 3.52 -32.51 11.84
C MET A 83 3.53 -34.03 12.03
N PRO A 84 2.63 -34.78 11.33
CA PRO A 84 2.69 -36.26 11.36
C PRO A 84 4.02 -36.79 10.83
N THR A 85 4.63 -37.73 11.52
CA THR A 85 5.96 -38.32 11.22
C THR A 85 5.89 -39.68 10.57
N GLY A 86 4.71 -40.22 10.30
CA GLY A 86 4.49 -41.49 9.63
C GLY A 86 4.77 -41.46 8.13
N THR A 87 4.58 -42.59 7.47
CA THR A 87 4.69 -42.73 6.02
C THR A 87 3.34 -42.42 5.37
N ASN A 88 3.35 -41.61 4.32
CA ASN A 88 2.17 -41.32 3.52
C ASN A 88 1.88 -42.50 2.56
N GLU A 89 0.69 -43.06 2.62
CA GLU A 89 0.31 -44.26 1.85
C GLU A 89 0.33 -44.02 0.32
N LYS A 90 0.06 -42.80 -0.16
CA LYS A 90 0.02 -42.51 -1.59
C LYS A 90 1.40 -42.27 -2.20
N THR A 91 2.29 -41.60 -1.46
CA THR A 91 3.61 -41.26 -1.98
C THR A 91 4.69 -42.28 -1.60
N GLY A 92 4.47 -43.06 -0.54
CA GLY A 92 5.48 -43.95 0.05
C GLY A 92 6.60 -43.22 0.80
N LEU A 93 6.56 -41.90 0.83
CA LEU A 93 7.51 -41.00 1.51
C LEU A 93 7.06 -40.72 2.96
N SER A 94 7.94 -40.17 3.78
CA SER A 94 7.51 -39.63 5.07
C SER A 94 6.48 -38.52 4.84
N THR A 95 5.56 -38.32 5.80
CA THR A 95 4.56 -37.26 5.69
C THR A 95 5.23 -35.88 5.60
N ILE A 96 6.32 -35.64 6.33
CA ILE A 96 7.10 -34.40 6.29
C ILE A 96 7.70 -34.22 4.90
N GLU A 97 8.36 -35.22 4.34
CA GLU A 97 8.92 -35.17 3.00
C GLU A 97 7.81 -34.88 1.95
N THR A 98 6.66 -35.52 2.08
CA THR A 98 5.51 -35.28 1.21
C THR A 98 5.04 -33.82 1.28
N ILE A 99 4.91 -33.23 2.49
CA ILE A 99 4.48 -31.84 2.68
C ILE A 99 5.46 -30.85 2.04
N PHE A 100 6.76 -31.09 2.15
CA PHE A 100 7.78 -30.16 1.68
C PHE A 100 8.24 -30.40 0.23
N THR A 101 7.89 -31.53 -0.41
CA THR A 101 8.35 -31.83 -1.77
C THR A 101 7.23 -32.03 -2.79
N VAL A 102 6.01 -32.30 -2.35
CA VAL A 102 4.88 -32.54 -3.25
C VAL A 102 3.92 -31.36 -3.22
N LEU A 103 3.65 -30.75 -4.39
CA LEU A 103 2.66 -29.70 -4.52
C LEU A 103 1.25 -30.27 -4.30
N HIS A 104 0.38 -29.46 -3.70
CA HIS A 104 -0.99 -29.84 -3.36
C HIS A 104 -1.07 -31.04 -2.39
N ALA A 105 -0.10 -31.13 -1.47
CA ALA A 105 -0.10 -32.07 -0.36
C ALA A 105 -0.34 -31.33 0.96
N GLY A 106 -1.29 -31.80 1.77
CA GLY A 106 -1.58 -31.16 3.06
C GLY A 106 -2.79 -31.79 3.76
N GLY A 107 -2.90 -31.55 5.07
CA GLY A 107 -3.99 -32.04 5.93
C GLY A 107 -5.25 -31.16 5.94
N LYS A 108 -5.30 -30.09 5.11
CA LYS A 108 -6.35 -29.05 5.12
C LYS A 108 -7.40 -29.23 4.02
N PHE A 109 -7.37 -30.34 3.26
CA PHE A 109 -8.32 -30.67 2.17
C PHE A 109 -9.56 -31.44 2.66
N GLY A 110 -10.20 -31.03 3.77
CA GLY A 110 -11.45 -31.65 4.23
C GLY A 110 -11.30 -32.90 5.09
N GLY A 111 -10.10 -33.20 5.59
CA GLY A 111 -9.80 -34.38 6.41
C GLY A 111 -10.17 -34.29 7.89
N GLY A 112 -10.92 -33.28 8.35
CA GLY A 112 -11.38 -33.14 9.75
C GLY A 112 -10.32 -32.65 10.74
N GLY A 113 -9.08 -32.40 10.32
CA GLY A 113 -7.99 -31.90 11.18
C GLY A 113 -8.06 -30.40 11.47
N TYR A 114 -8.67 -29.64 10.58
CA TYR A 114 -8.86 -28.19 10.67
C TYR A 114 -10.27 -27.82 10.22
N LYS A 115 -10.96 -27.03 11.02
CA LYS A 115 -12.28 -26.47 10.66
C LYS A 115 -12.16 -25.16 9.88
N VAL A 116 -11.17 -24.38 10.21
CA VAL A 116 -10.84 -23.11 9.57
C VAL A 116 -9.34 -23.09 9.36
N SER A 117 -8.87 -22.67 8.19
CA SER A 117 -7.44 -22.52 7.90
C SER A 117 -7.21 -21.41 6.88
N GLY A 118 -6.03 -20.77 6.94
CA GLY A 118 -5.53 -19.85 5.93
C GLY A 118 -4.84 -20.56 4.77
N GLY A 119 -4.19 -21.69 5.05
CA GLY A 119 -3.48 -22.52 4.09
C GLY A 119 -4.40 -23.46 3.31
N LEU A 120 -4.96 -23.01 2.18
CA LEU A 120 -5.98 -23.75 1.42
C LEU A 120 -5.43 -24.61 0.28
N HIS A 121 -4.27 -24.25 -0.28
CA HIS A 121 -3.80 -24.84 -1.53
C HIS A 121 -2.80 -25.99 -1.34
N GLY A 122 -2.30 -26.22 -0.11
CA GLY A 122 -1.31 -27.24 0.20
C GLY A 122 0.00 -27.07 -0.56
N VAL A 123 0.43 -25.83 -0.79
CA VAL A 123 1.66 -25.53 -1.54
C VAL A 123 2.66 -24.68 -0.75
N GLY A 124 2.26 -23.97 0.30
CA GLY A 124 3.11 -23.01 1.00
C GLY A 124 4.44 -23.60 1.47
N ALA A 125 4.41 -24.69 2.22
CA ALA A 125 5.63 -25.32 2.73
C ALA A 125 6.57 -25.80 1.59
N SER A 126 6.02 -26.42 0.54
CA SER A 126 6.79 -26.90 -0.61
C SER A 126 7.34 -25.75 -1.46
N VAL A 127 6.63 -24.62 -1.54
CA VAL A 127 7.10 -23.39 -2.20
C VAL A 127 8.28 -22.79 -1.44
N VAL A 128 8.19 -22.66 -0.12
CA VAL A 128 9.32 -22.17 0.70
C VAL A 128 10.54 -23.07 0.54
N ASN A 129 10.35 -24.38 0.56
CA ASN A 129 11.42 -25.34 0.36
C ASN A 129 12.07 -25.20 -1.03
N ALA A 130 11.27 -25.12 -2.10
CA ALA A 130 11.74 -24.94 -3.47
C ALA A 130 12.55 -23.65 -3.69
N LEU A 131 12.22 -22.57 -2.97
CA LEU A 131 12.83 -21.24 -3.11
C LEU A 131 13.92 -20.97 -2.07
N SER A 132 14.33 -22.00 -1.32
CA SER A 132 15.39 -21.93 -0.31
C SER A 132 16.67 -22.65 -0.77
N THR A 133 17.82 -22.14 -0.34
CA THR A 133 19.10 -22.83 -0.47
C THR A 133 19.13 -24.11 0.35
N TRP A 134 18.59 -24.00 1.57
CA TRP A 134 18.34 -25.14 2.46
C TRP A 134 17.12 -24.86 3.35
N LEU A 135 16.50 -25.94 3.79
CA LEU A 135 15.40 -25.91 4.75
C LEU A 135 15.55 -27.10 5.71
N GLU A 136 15.28 -26.85 6.99
CA GLU A 136 15.30 -27.84 8.08
C GLU A 136 13.96 -27.86 8.80
N VAL A 137 13.50 -29.06 9.11
CA VAL A 137 12.26 -29.29 9.85
C VAL A 137 12.56 -30.14 11.09
N TYR A 138 12.14 -29.61 12.23
CA TYR A 138 12.17 -30.35 13.51
C TYR A 138 10.72 -30.53 13.98
N VAL A 139 10.36 -31.74 14.35
CA VAL A 139 9.03 -32.04 14.90
C VAL A 139 9.19 -32.71 16.26
N TYR A 140 8.52 -32.10 17.23
CA TYR A 140 8.50 -32.57 18.62
C TYR A 140 7.18 -33.28 18.89
N GLN A 141 7.21 -34.56 19.16
CA GLN A 141 6.03 -35.33 19.55
C GLN A 141 6.40 -36.68 20.19
N LYS A 142 5.55 -37.11 21.13
CA LYS A 142 5.69 -38.43 21.80
C LYS A 142 7.08 -38.66 22.39
N GLY A 143 7.66 -37.62 23.01
CA GLY A 143 8.98 -37.68 23.65
C GLY A 143 10.17 -37.76 22.70
N LYS A 144 9.96 -37.59 21.38
CA LYS A 144 10.99 -37.70 20.34
C LYS A 144 11.14 -36.42 19.54
N ILE A 145 12.35 -36.21 19.01
CA ILE A 145 12.67 -35.14 18.08
C ILE A 145 12.95 -35.77 16.73
N HIS A 146 12.08 -35.49 15.77
CA HIS A 146 12.25 -35.88 14.37
C HIS A 146 12.86 -34.75 13.57
N PHE A 147 13.73 -35.06 12.62
CA PHE A 147 14.47 -34.09 11.82
C PHE A 147 14.55 -34.53 10.36
N GLN A 148 14.37 -33.57 9.46
CA GLN A 148 14.65 -33.71 8.04
C GLN A 148 15.22 -32.42 7.47
N ARG A 149 16.22 -32.55 6.58
CA ARG A 149 16.86 -31.44 5.89
C ARG A 149 16.70 -31.57 4.39
N PHE A 150 16.49 -30.43 3.76
CA PHE A 150 16.37 -30.28 2.31
C PHE A 150 17.40 -29.25 1.83
N GLU A 151 17.95 -29.46 0.63
CA GLU A 151 18.93 -28.56 0.01
C GLU A 151 18.65 -28.44 -1.50
N ASN A 152 19.36 -27.49 -2.15
CA ASN A 152 19.37 -27.35 -3.61
C ASN A 152 17.96 -27.24 -4.23
N GLY A 153 17.11 -26.40 -3.66
CA GLY A 153 15.75 -26.18 -4.17
C GLY A 153 14.77 -27.27 -3.78
N GLY A 154 14.96 -27.86 -2.61
CA GLY A 154 14.00 -28.73 -1.94
C GLY A 154 14.25 -30.22 -2.06
N HIS A 155 15.45 -30.65 -2.48
CA HIS A 155 15.82 -32.05 -2.49
C HIS A 155 16.16 -32.55 -1.08
N PRO A 156 15.59 -33.67 -0.62
CA PRO A 156 15.92 -34.22 0.69
C PRO A 156 17.40 -34.69 0.72
N VAL A 157 18.12 -34.29 1.77
CA VAL A 157 19.50 -34.72 2.00
C VAL A 157 19.53 -36.16 2.49
N GLU A 158 18.57 -36.47 3.36
CA GLU A 158 18.40 -37.79 3.96
C GLU A 158 16.92 -38.02 4.33
N SER A 159 16.54 -39.28 4.58
CA SER A 159 15.19 -39.58 5.04
C SER A 159 14.96 -39.03 6.45
N LEU A 160 13.69 -38.87 6.83
CA LEU A 160 13.28 -38.48 8.18
C LEU A 160 13.93 -39.38 9.22
N LYS A 161 14.57 -38.78 10.23
CA LYS A 161 15.24 -39.52 11.31
C LYS A 161 14.89 -38.95 12.69
N GLU A 162 14.98 -39.82 13.70
CA GLU A 162 14.99 -39.42 15.10
C GLU A 162 16.39 -38.94 15.47
N ILE A 163 16.51 -37.73 16.02
CA ILE A 163 17.81 -37.14 16.38
C ILE A 163 17.99 -36.97 17.89
N GLY A 164 16.94 -37.20 18.67
CA GLY A 164 16.97 -37.04 20.12
C GLY A 164 15.63 -37.25 20.77
N THR A 165 15.60 -37.00 22.07
CA THR A 165 14.40 -37.07 22.91
C THR A 165 14.05 -35.69 23.45
N CYS A 166 12.79 -35.48 23.73
CA CYS A 166 12.26 -34.27 24.40
C CYS A 166 11.34 -34.70 25.55
N GLU A 167 10.82 -33.74 26.30
CA GLU A 167 9.78 -34.03 27.29
C GLU A 167 8.56 -34.65 26.60
N GLU A 168 7.89 -35.62 27.26
CA GLU A 168 6.81 -36.41 26.67
C GLU A 168 5.59 -35.53 26.26
N ASN A 169 5.36 -34.44 27.00
CA ASN A 169 4.32 -33.47 26.76
C ASN A 169 4.72 -32.35 25.75
N ARG A 170 5.99 -32.27 25.35
CA ARG A 170 6.44 -31.31 24.38
C ARG A 170 5.99 -31.70 22.98
N THR A 171 5.18 -30.81 22.36
CA THR A 171 4.77 -30.90 20.97
C THR A 171 5.17 -29.65 20.21
N GLY A 172 5.09 -29.67 18.91
CA GLY A 172 5.31 -28.49 18.05
C GLY A 172 6.14 -28.78 16.82
N THR A 173 6.30 -27.75 16.01
CA THR A 173 7.14 -27.79 14.81
C THR A 173 8.11 -26.62 14.83
N THR A 174 9.34 -26.85 14.35
CA THR A 174 10.30 -25.78 14.03
C THR A 174 10.72 -25.93 12.58
N VAL A 175 10.54 -24.88 11.80
CA VAL A 175 11.02 -24.79 10.41
C VAL A 175 12.08 -23.70 10.33
N LYS A 176 13.25 -24.05 9.79
CA LYS A 176 14.34 -23.12 9.49
C LYS A 176 14.60 -23.11 8.01
N PHE A 177 14.77 -21.95 7.42
CA PHE A 177 15.05 -21.87 5.99
C PHE A 177 15.92 -20.66 5.64
N LYS A 178 16.68 -20.80 4.56
CA LYS A 178 17.50 -19.73 4.00
C LYS A 178 17.11 -19.48 2.55
N PRO A 179 16.69 -18.25 2.17
CA PRO A 179 16.30 -17.93 0.80
C PRO A 179 17.43 -18.18 -0.19
N ASP A 180 17.06 -18.58 -1.41
CA ASP A 180 18.01 -18.83 -2.49
C ASP A 180 18.34 -17.52 -3.22
N PRO A 181 19.62 -17.03 -3.17
CA PRO A 181 20.01 -15.79 -3.83
C PRO A 181 19.96 -15.87 -5.37
N THR A 182 19.85 -17.06 -5.94
CA THR A 182 19.69 -17.23 -7.39
C THR A 182 18.26 -16.95 -7.84
N ILE A 183 17.30 -16.98 -6.92
CA ILE A 183 15.90 -16.63 -7.14
C ILE A 183 15.61 -15.19 -6.70
N PHE A 184 16.07 -14.83 -5.50
CA PHE A 184 15.90 -13.49 -4.92
C PHE A 184 17.14 -12.64 -5.23
N THR A 185 17.22 -12.16 -6.48
CA THR A 185 18.41 -11.47 -6.99
C THR A 185 18.53 -10.01 -6.54
N GLU A 186 17.43 -9.38 -6.11
CA GLU A 186 17.42 -8.00 -5.62
C GLU A 186 17.89 -7.93 -4.17
N THR A 187 17.35 -8.79 -3.31
CA THR A 187 17.71 -8.88 -1.90
C THR A 187 17.35 -10.23 -1.31
N THR A 188 18.17 -10.72 -0.39
CA THR A 188 17.85 -11.85 0.49
C THR A 188 17.75 -11.41 1.95
N GLU A 189 17.82 -10.10 2.22
CA GLU A 189 17.80 -9.57 3.57
C GLU A 189 16.37 -9.36 4.06
N PHE A 190 16.05 -9.98 5.21
CA PHE A 190 14.75 -9.76 5.86
C PHE A 190 14.73 -8.47 6.64
N LYS A 191 13.68 -7.67 6.48
CA LYS A 191 13.46 -6.45 7.23
C LYS A 191 12.65 -6.73 8.48
N TYR A 192 13.20 -6.35 9.64
CA TYR A 192 12.55 -6.52 10.94
C TYR A 192 11.18 -5.83 10.97
N GLU A 193 11.10 -4.61 10.45
CA GLU A 193 9.90 -3.77 10.48
C GLU A 193 8.74 -4.40 9.69
N ILE A 194 9.02 -5.05 8.57
CA ILE A 194 8.01 -5.77 7.78
C ILE A 194 7.48 -6.98 8.55
N LEU A 195 8.39 -7.76 9.18
CA LEU A 195 7.99 -8.89 10.01
C LEU A 195 7.20 -8.41 11.23
N HIS A 196 7.68 -7.37 11.92
CA HIS A 196 7.03 -6.77 13.07
C HIS A 196 5.57 -6.41 12.77
N GLN A 197 5.35 -5.60 11.74
CA GLN A 197 4.00 -5.13 11.39
C GLN A 197 3.04 -6.29 11.11
N ARG A 198 3.47 -7.30 10.36
CA ARG A 198 2.60 -8.41 10.00
C ARG A 198 2.35 -9.36 11.17
N LEU A 199 3.36 -9.66 12.00
CA LEU A 199 3.21 -10.53 13.17
C LEU A 199 2.34 -9.88 14.24
N GLN A 200 2.46 -8.57 14.43
CA GLN A 200 1.58 -7.79 15.30
C GLN A 200 0.12 -7.85 14.80
N GLU A 201 -0.12 -7.69 13.50
CA GLU A 201 -1.44 -7.83 12.88
C GLU A 201 -2.04 -9.22 13.13
N ILE A 202 -1.24 -10.28 12.94
CA ILE A 202 -1.67 -11.65 13.19
C ILE A 202 -2.05 -11.85 14.67
N ALA A 203 -1.27 -11.31 15.61
CA ALA A 203 -1.55 -11.42 17.03
C ALA A 203 -2.86 -10.71 17.40
N PHE A 204 -3.17 -9.54 16.82
CA PHE A 204 -4.46 -8.87 17.00
C PHE A 204 -5.66 -9.69 16.48
N LEU A 205 -5.47 -10.40 15.36
CA LEU A 205 -6.53 -11.21 14.75
C LEU A 205 -6.78 -12.53 15.48
N ASN A 206 -5.84 -12.96 16.32
CA ASN A 206 -5.90 -14.22 17.08
C ASN A 206 -5.77 -13.92 18.58
N LYS A 207 -6.90 -13.57 19.19
CA LYS A 207 -6.99 -13.26 20.61
C LYS A 207 -6.32 -14.35 21.47
N GLY A 208 -5.36 -13.95 22.31
CA GLY A 208 -4.64 -14.82 23.22
C GLY A 208 -3.46 -15.59 22.60
N LEU A 209 -3.22 -15.50 21.28
CA LEU A 209 -2.03 -16.04 20.65
C LEU A 209 -0.82 -15.15 20.93
N ARG A 210 0.22 -15.73 21.51
CA ARG A 210 1.49 -15.05 21.78
C ARG A 210 2.46 -15.27 20.63
N ILE A 211 2.94 -14.17 20.03
CA ILE A 211 3.95 -14.21 18.97
C ILE A 211 5.19 -13.45 19.45
N VAL A 212 6.35 -14.07 19.35
CA VAL A 212 7.64 -13.49 19.73
C VAL A 212 8.51 -13.31 18.49
N LEU A 213 8.88 -12.07 18.16
CA LEU A 213 9.80 -11.76 17.08
C LEU A 213 11.19 -11.42 17.66
N SER A 214 12.22 -12.11 17.18
CA SER A 214 13.61 -11.87 17.55
C SER A 214 14.49 -11.58 16.34
N ASP A 215 15.36 -10.55 16.45
CA ASP A 215 16.43 -10.28 15.49
C ASP A 215 17.78 -10.57 16.14
N ALA A 216 18.41 -11.66 15.75
CA ALA A 216 19.70 -12.13 16.30
C ALA A 216 20.90 -11.74 15.43
N ARG A 217 20.73 -10.92 14.39
CA ARG A 217 21.80 -10.53 13.46
C ARG A 217 22.89 -9.70 14.13
N VAL A 218 22.54 -8.88 15.11
CA VAL A 218 23.52 -8.05 15.85
C VAL A 218 24.02 -8.84 17.05
N GLU A 219 25.31 -9.17 17.05
CA GLU A 219 25.93 -9.94 18.12
C GLU A 219 25.91 -9.18 19.46
N GLY A 220 25.42 -9.85 20.50
CA GLY A 220 25.30 -9.26 21.85
C GLY A 220 24.13 -8.28 22.04
N ASN A 221 23.32 -8.03 21.01
CA ASN A 221 22.16 -7.15 21.08
C ASN A 221 20.98 -7.73 20.29
N THR A 222 20.44 -8.86 20.75
CA THR A 222 19.22 -9.45 20.16
C THR A 222 18.02 -8.56 20.49
N LYS A 223 17.41 -7.98 19.46
CA LYS A 223 16.13 -7.26 19.59
C LYS A 223 15.01 -8.30 19.67
N THR A 224 14.26 -8.30 20.76
CA THR A 224 13.13 -9.23 20.95
C THR A 224 11.88 -8.45 21.33
N GLU A 225 10.79 -8.74 20.70
CA GLU A 225 9.49 -8.13 20.96
C GLU A 225 8.39 -9.20 21.03
N GLU A 226 7.44 -9.01 21.94
CA GLU A 226 6.35 -9.94 22.20
C GLU A 226 5.02 -9.27 21.86
N PHE A 227 4.18 -9.96 21.10
CA PHE A 227 2.84 -9.56 20.74
C PHE A 227 1.83 -10.51 21.37
N LEU A 228 1.03 -9.99 22.29
CA LEU A 228 -0.06 -10.72 22.95
C LEU A 228 -1.21 -9.74 23.21
N TYR A 229 -2.36 -9.98 22.61
CA TYR A 229 -3.51 -9.08 22.68
C TYR A 229 -4.77 -9.84 23.12
N GLU A 230 -5.12 -9.69 24.39
CA GLU A 230 -6.30 -10.32 24.98
C GLU A 230 -7.62 -9.70 24.50
N GLY A 231 -7.61 -8.47 24.07
CA GLY A 231 -8.76 -7.78 23.47
C GLY A 231 -8.92 -7.99 21.97
N GLY A 232 -7.96 -8.63 21.31
CA GLY A 232 -8.02 -8.98 19.91
C GLY A 232 -8.23 -7.77 18.98
N ILE A 233 -9.21 -7.83 18.05
CA ILE A 233 -9.49 -6.77 17.09
C ILE A 233 -9.97 -5.45 17.72
N VAL A 234 -10.44 -5.46 18.98
CA VAL A 234 -10.77 -4.24 19.72
C VAL A 234 -9.49 -3.45 20.04
N GLU A 235 -8.45 -4.14 20.51
CA GLU A 235 -7.14 -3.51 20.75
C GLU A 235 -6.51 -3.04 19.43
N TYR A 236 -6.75 -3.76 18.33
CA TYR A 236 -6.28 -3.34 17.02
C TYR A 236 -6.92 -2.00 16.58
N VAL A 237 -8.24 -1.82 16.75
CA VAL A 237 -8.90 -0.54 16.47
C VAL A 237 -8.37 0.55 17.41
N LYS A 238 -8.11 0.23 18.69
CA LYS A 238 -7.52 1.18 19.65
C LYS A 238 -6.14 1.65 19.19
N MET A 239 -5.26 0.74 18.77
CA MET A 239 -3.94 1.05 18.23
C MET A 239 -4.05 1.92 16.96
N LEU A 240 -4.93 1.58 16.01
CA LEU A 240 -5.14 2.35 14.78
C LEU A 240 -5.70 3.76 15.04
N ASN A 241 -6.31 3.98 16.20
CA ASN A 241 -6.84 5.28 16.61
C ASN A 241 -5.98 5.99 17.68
N GLU A 242 -4.81 5.45 18.03
CA GLU A 242 -3.97 5.99 19.11
C GLU A 242 -3.65 7.49 18.93
N ASN A 243 -3.38 7.89 17.69
CA ASN A 243 -3.06 9.28 17.35
C ASN A 243 -4.27 10.05 16.79
N LYS A 244 -5.50 9.52 16.90
CA LYS A 244 -6.73 10.17 16.43
C LYS A 244 -7.61 10.54 17.62
N VAL A 245 -8.46 11.53 17.44
CA VAL A 245 -9.42 11.92 18.48
C VAL A 245 -10.73 11.18 18.22
N PRO A 246 -11.11 10.19 19.06
CA PRO A 246 -12.38 9.50 18.94
C PRO A 246 -13.56 10.46 19.21
N ILE A 247 -14.69 10.27 18.53
CA ILE A 247 -15.89 11.07 18.78
C ILE A 247 -16.85 10.41 19.78
N HIS A 248 -16.60 9.14 20.12
CA HIS A 248 -17.27 8.40 21.21
C HIS A 248 -16.24 7.53 21.95
N PRO A 249 -16.44 7.28 23.26
CA PRO A 249 -15.39 6.68 24.10
C PRO A 249 -15.16 5.20 23.80
N ASP A 250 -16.23 4.45 23.56
CA ASP A 250 -16.18 3.00 23.47
C ASP A 250 -15.95 2.51 22.03
N ILE A 251 -15.16 1.45 21.88
CA ILE A 251 -15.03 0.73 20.61
C ILE A 251 -16.23 -0.22 20.49
N CYS A 252 -16.99 -0.07 19.41
CA CYS A 252 -18.09 -0.96 19.11
C CYS A 252 -17.54 -2.33 18.69
N TYR A 253 -18.00 -3.41 19.32
CA TYR A 253 -17.64 -4.77 18.99
C TYR A 253 -18.87 -5.64 18.76
N PHE A 254 -18.88 -6.37 17.68
CA PHE A 254 -19.96 -7.26 17.27
C PHE A 254 -19.38 -8.58 16.80
N GLU A 255 -19.97 -9.68 17.26
CA GLU A 255 -19.62 -11.02 16.82
C GLU A 255 -20.87 -11.86 16.57
N GLY A 256 -20.76 -12.82 15.69
CA GLY A 256 -21.82 -13.79 15.44
C GLY A 256 -21.35 -14.94 14.56
N LYS A 257 -22.06 -16.06 14.67
CA LYS A 257 -21.77 -17.27 13.92
C LYS A 257 -23.05 -17.80 13.28
N GLU A 258 -22.99 -18.13 11.99
CA GLU A 258 -24.07 -18.81 11.24
C GLU A 258 -23.40 -19.80 10.27
N ASP A 259 -23.91 -21.03 10.19
CA ASP A 259 -23.44 -22.09 9.28
C ASP A 259 -21.90 -22.31 9.28
N GLU A 260 -21.29 -22.40 10.46
CA GLU A 260 -19.82 -22.54 10.65
C GLU A 260 -19.01 -21.27 10.26
N ILE A 261 -19.64 -20.25 9.71
CA ILE A 261 -19.02 -18.97 9.36
C ILE A 261 -19.11 -18.03 10.56
N SER A 262 -17.98 -17.48 11.00
CA SER A 262 -17.90 -16.52 12.09
C SER A 262 -17.51 -15.15 11.55
N ILE A 263 -18.23 -14.11 11.99
CA ILE A 263 -17.94 -12.71 11.66
C ILE A 263 -17.70 -11.96 12.97
N GLU A 264 -16.59 -11.25 13.02
CA GLU A 264 -16.25 -10.31 14.09
C GLU A 264 -16.00 -8.94 13.48
N VAL A 265 -16.54 -7.90 14.10
CA VAL A 265 -16.35 -6.51 13.67
C VAL A 265 -16.05 -5.65 14.87
N ALA A 266 -14.95 -4.90 14.82
CA ALA A 266 -14.67 -3.83 15.78
C ALA A 266 -14.56 -2.51 15.03
N MET A 267 -15.16 -1.43 15.59
CA MET A 267 -15.11 -0.11 14.94
C MET A 267 -15.20 1.04 15.93
N GLN A 268 -14.65 2.18 15.52
CA GLN A 268 -14.78 3.45 16.24
C GLN A 268 -14.71 4.61 15.25
N TYR A 269 -15.52 5.65 15.50
CA TYR A 269 -15.44 6.90 14.75
C TYR A 269 -14.47 7.88 15.41
N ASN A 270 -13.80 8.67 14.58
CA ASN A 270 -12.87 9.72 14.99
C ASN A 270 -13.13 11.02 14.23
N THR A 271 -12.39 12.08 14.57
CA THR A 271 -12.58 13.40 13.98
C THR A 271 -12.06 13.54 12.54
N THR A 272 -11.29 12.58 12.04
CA THR A 272 -10.73 12.64 10.69
C THR A 272 -11.79 12.48 9.60
N PHE A 273 -11.41 12.68 8.34
CA PHE A 273 -12.30 12.56 7.17
C PHE A 273 -12.10 11.26 6.40
N GLN A 274 -11.03 10.52 6.71
CA GLN A 274 -10.68 9.29 6.03
C GLN A 274 -11.45 8.10 6.60
N GLN A 275 -11.72 7.11 5.74
CA GLN A 275 -12.20 5.81 6.15
C GLN A 275 -11.02 4.83 6.19
N ASN A 276 -10.86 4.12 7.29
CA ASN A 276 -9.85 3.09 7.47
C ASN A 276 -10.56 1.77 7.76
N ILE A 277 -10.84 0.99 6.73
CA ILE A 277 -11.51 -0.30 6.83
C ILE A 277 -10.53 -1.37 6.40
N TYR A 278 -10.26 -2.31 7.31
CA TYR A 278 -9.41 -3.46 7.07
C TYR A 278 -10.24 -4.73 7.21
N SER A 279 -10.20 -5.57 6.19
CA SER A 279 -10.97 -6.81 6.17
C SER A 279 -10.07 -8.02 6.02
N PHE A 280 -10.43 -9.08 6.74
CA PHE A 280 -9.66 -10.31 6.83
C PHE A 280 -10.56 -11.54 6.67
N THR A 281 -10.03 -12.58 6.03
CA THR A 281 -10.66 -13.90 5.99
C THR A 281 -9.64 -14.95 6.36
N ASN A 282 -9.90 -15.72 7.43
CA ASN A 282 -8.96 -16.70 7.99
C ASN A 282 -7.55 -16.08 8.21
N ASN A 283 -7.50 -14.89 8.81
CA ASN A 283 -6.30 -14.08 9.06
C ASN A 283 -5.58 -13.53 7.81
N ILE A 284 -6.08 -13.80 6.61
CA ILE A 284 -5.54 -13.26 5.37
C ILE A 284 -6.16 -11.89 5.11
N ASN A 285 -5.31 -10.89 4.87
CA ASN A 285 -5.74 -9.53 4.55
C ASN A 285 -6.38 -9.48 3.15
N THR A 286 -7.69 -9.21 3.09
CA THR A 286 -8.45 -9.05 1.86
C THR A 286 -8.52 -7.58 1.47
N HIS A 287 -7.38 -7.01 1.07
CA HIS A 287 -7.24 -5.57 0.82
C HIS A 287 -8.08 -5.04 -0.36
N GLU A 288 -8.58 -5.90 -1.23
CA GLU A 288 -9.57 -5.56 -2.26
C GLU A 288 -11.01 -5.77 -1.77
N GLY A 289 -11.19 -6.07 -0.47
CA GLY A 289 -12.48 -6.30 0.16
C GLY A 289 -13.05 -7.68 -0.11
N GLY A 290 -14.34 -7.72 -0.36
CA GLY A 290 -15.08 -8.94 -0.64
C GLY A 290 -16.46 -8.96 -0.02
N THR A 291 -17.13 -10.10 -0.09
CA THR A 291 -18.54 -10.24 0.32
C THR A 291 -18.78 -9.95 1.80
N HIS A 292 -17.82 -10.25 2.69
CA HIS A 292 -17.89 -9.93 4.12
C HIS A 292 -17.88 -8.42 4.36
N GLU A 293 -16.98 -7.70 3.68
CA GLU A 293 -16.88 -6.24 3.77
C GLU A 293 -18.10 -5.55 3.15
N ASP A 294 -18.56 -6.02 1.98
CA ASP A 294 -19.77 -5.53 1.32
C ASP A 294 -21.01 -5.66 2.21
N GLY A 295 -21.15 -6.80 2.90
CA GLY A 295 -22.24 -7.05 3.84
C GLY A 295 -22.25 -6.04 4.98
N VAL A 296 -21.10 -5.85 5.65
CA VAL A 296 -20.97 -4.89 6.76
C VAL A 296 -21.20 -3.44 6.29
N LYS A 297 -20.61 -3.01 5.18
CA LYS A 297 -20.78 -1.65 4.63
C LYS A 297 -22.23 -1.35 4.27
N ARG A 298 -22.94 -2.32 3.71
CA ARG A 298 -24.37 -2.21 3.39
C ARG A 298 -25.20 -2.09 4.65
N ALA A 299 -24.97 -2.95 5.63
CA ALA A 299 -25.67 -2.93 6.91
C ALA A 299 -25.44 -1.62 7.66
N LEU A 300 -24.19 -1.13 7.74
CA LEU A 300 -23.82 0.13 8.35
C LEU A 300 -24.66 1.29 7.80
N THR A 301 -24.72 1.41 6.48
CA THR A 301 -25.48 2.48 5.82
C THR A 301 -26.97 2.38 6.09
N ARG A 302 -27.51 1.17 6.05
CA ARG A 302 -28.94 0.91 6.29
C ARG A 302 -29.33 1.21 7.74
N VAL A 303 -28.55 0.73 8.71
CA VAL A 303 -28.84 0.87 10.14
C VAL A 303 -28.79 2.34 10.54
N ILE A 304 -27.77 3.10 10.14
CA ILE A 304 -27.68 4.54 10.47
C ILE A 304 -28.85 5.31 9.87
N ASN A 305 -29.22 5.08 8.61
CA ASN A 305 -30.36 5.76 7.99
C ASN A 305 -31.69 5.42 8.71
N ASN A 306 -31.91 4.15 9.06
CA ASN A 306 -33.11 3.72 9.76
C ASN A 306 -33.19 4.34 11.15
N TYR A 307 -32.09 4.33 11.92
CA TYR A 307 -32.01 4.94 13.23
C TYR A 307 -32.27 6.43 13.19
N ALA A 308 -31.59 7.15 12.29
CA ALA A 308 -31.71 8.59 12.11
C ALA A 308 -33.17 9.00 11.78
N LYS A 309 -33.85 8.24 10.92
CA LYS A 309 -35.25 8.44 10.57
C LYS A 309 -36.17 8.15 11.75
N SER A 310 -35.99 7.02 12.46
CA SER A 310 -36.83 6.62 13.58
C SER A 310 -36.77 7.59 14.76
N LYS A 311 -35.62 8.23 14.97
CA LYS A 311 -35.37 9.20 16.04
C LYS A 311 -35.52 10.66 15.59
N ASN A 312 -35.92 10.92 14.34
CA ASN A 312 -36.06 12.27 13.76
C ASN A 312 -34.77 13.13 13.93
N LEU A 313 -33.59 12.50 13.80
CA LEU A 313 -32.31 13.21 13.97
C LEU A 313 -31.92 14.01 12.69
N ILE A 314 -32.41 13.63 11.54
CA ILE A 314 -32.24 14.35 10.28
C ILE A 314 -33.48 15.22 10.05
N LYS A 315 -33.27 16.56 10.04
CA LYS A 315 -34.37 17.54 9.86
C LYS A 315 -34.85 17.61 8.41
N ASP A 316 -33.95 17.42 7.46
CA ASP A 316 -34.27 17.37 6.04
C ASP A 316 -34.78 15.96 5.69
N LYS A 317 -36.09 15.86 5.44
CA LYS A 317 -36.77 14.58 5.18
C LYS A 317 -36.32 13.93 3.87
N ASP A 318 -35.78 14.70 2.95
CA ASP A 318 -35.30 14.24 1.64
C ASP A 318 -33.82 13.81 1.68
N LEU A 319 -33.11 14.12 2.78
CA LEU A 319 -31.73 13.73 2.95
C LEU A 319 -31.60 12.24 3.25
N THR A 320 -30.93 11.51 2.38
CA THR A 320 -30.53 10.12 2.58
C THR A 320 -29.01 10.06 2.63
N LEU A 321 -28.46 9.50 3.71
CA LEU A 321 -27.01 9.32 3.88
C LEU A 321 -26.53 8.23 2.94
N THR A 322 -25.48 8.51 2.20
CA THR A 322 -24.80 7.53 1.35
C THR A 322 -23.79 6.70 2.14
N GLY A 323 -23.25 5.64 1.52
CA GLY A 323 -22.20 4.84 2.12
C GLY A 323 -20.99 5.69 2.52
N ASP A 324 -20.56 6.60 1.65
CA ASP A 324 -19.40 7.46 1.93
C ASP A 324 -19.65 8.42 3.10
N ASP A 325 -20.88 8.97 3.22
CA ASP A 325 -21.22 9.85 4.32
C ASP A 325 -21.13 9.14 5.68
N VAL A 326 -21.57 7.87 5.75
CA VAL A 326 -21.55 7.10 7.00
C VAL A 326 -20.19 6.50 7.32
N ARG A 327 -19.26 6.45 6.39
CA ARG A 327 -17.92 5.93 6.61
C ARG A 327 -16.87 7.00 6.87
N GLU A 328 -17.21 8.29 6.74
CA GLU A 328 -16.27 9.38 7.03
C GLU A 328 -15.79 9.33 8.49
N GLY A 329 -14.48 9.26 8.69
CA GLY A 329 -13.84 9.17 10.00
C GLY A 329 -14.01 7.83 10.71
N LEU A 330 -14.35 6.77 9.99
CA LEU A 330 -14.53 5.42 10.53
C LEU A 330 -13.21 4.63 10.47
N THR A 331 -12.78 4.08 11.60
CA THR A 331 -11.80 2.98 11.69
C THR A 331 -12.56 1.70 12.02
N MET A 332 -12.39 0.66 11.17
CA MET A 332 -13.10 -0.61 11.29
C MET A 332 -12.23 -1.79 10.90
N ILE A 333 -12.29 -2.84 11.71
CA ILE A 333 -11.71 -4.16 11.42
C ILE A 333 -12.86 -5.14 11.22
N ILE A 334 -12.79 -5.93 10.15
CA ILE A 334 -13.75 -7.00 9.85
C ILE A 334 -12.96 -8.30 9.73
N SER A 335 -13.24 -9.27 10.60
CA SER A 335 -12.64 -10.61 10.58
C SER A 335 -13.72 -11.64 10.26
N CYS A 336 -13.49 -12.42 9.20
CA CYS A 336 -14.34 -13.52 8.80
C CYS A 336 -13.55 -14.83 8.96
N LYS A 337 -14.14 -15.81 9.64
CA LYS A 337 -13.62 -17.20 9.70
C LYS A 337 -14.56 -18.09 8.90
N HIS A 338 -14.06 -18.71 7.86
CA HIS A 338 -14.82 -19.51 6.90
C HIS A 338 -14.16 -20.88 6.70
N PRO A 339 -14.91 -22.00 6.73
CA PRO A 339 -14.33 -23.34 6.57
C PRO A 339 -13.78 -23.60 5.16
N ASP A 340 -14.38 -23.01 4.12
CA ASP A 340 -14.00 -23.17 2.71
C ASP A 340 -14.06 -21.81 1.98
N PRO A 341 -13.13 -20.87 2.25
CA PRO A 341 -13.17 -19.55 1.61
C PRO A 341 -12.74 -19.62 0.14
N GLN A 342 -13.48 -18.94 -0.70
CA GLN A 342 -13.20 -18.79 -2.13
C GLN A 342 -12.67 -17.37 -2.37
N PHE A 343 -11.47 -17.27 -2.89
CA PHE A 343 -10.83 -15.98 -3.17
C PHE A 343 -10.78 -15.73 -4.68
N GLU A 344 -10.86 -14.45 -5.06
CA GLU A 344 -10.55 -14.03 -6.41
C GLU A 344 -9.02 -14.01 -6.58
N GLY A 345 -8.46 -15.00 -7.31
CA GLY A 345 -7.04 -15.12 -7.60
C GLY A 345 -6.17 -15.77 -6.52
N GLN A 346 -4.93 -16.10 -6.90
CA GLN A 346 -3.96 -16.82 -6.05
C GLN A 346 -3.47 -15.97 -4.85
N THR A 347 -3.43 -14.67 -4.99
CA THR A 347 -2.98 -13.74 -3.95
C THR A 347 -3.99 -13.50 -2.84
N LYS A 348 -5.18 -14.14 -2.92
CA LYS A 348 -6.23 -14.13 -1.89
C LYS A 348 -6.69 -12.74 -1.45
N THR A 349 -6.67 -11.77 -2.37
CA THR A 349 -6.90 -10.35 -2.06
C THR A 349 -8.35 -9.99 -1.83
N LYS A 350 -9.30 -10.82 -2.30
CA LYS A 350 -10.73 -10.56 -2.24
C LYS A 350 -11.54 -11.83 -2.00
N LEU A 351 -12.48 -11.78 -1.05
CA LEU A 351 -13.37 -12.91 -0.75
C LEU A 351 -14.58 -12.93 -1.70
N GLY A 352 -14.83 -14.09 -2.33
CA GLY A 352 -15.89 -14.30 -3.32
C GLY A 352 -17.17 -14.97 -2.82
N ASN A 353 -17.14 -15.66 -1.68
CA ASN A 353 -18.27 -16.45 -1.15
C ASN A 353 -19.55 -15.63 -1.01
N ALA A 354 -20.58 -15.92 -1.83
CA ALA A 354 -21.80 -15.11 -1.89
C ALA A 354 -22.63 -15.13 -0.60
N GLU A 355 -22.66 -16.25 0.11
CA GLU A 355 -23.39 -16.47 1.36
C GLU A 355 -22.88 -15.57 2.48
N VAL A 356 -21.58 -15.27 2.51
CA VAL A 356 -20.94 -14.45 3.56
C VAL A 356 -21.50 -13.03 3.59
N ARG A 357 -21.91 -12.48 2.44
CA ARG A 357 -22.49 -11.12 2.39
C ARG A 357 -23.72 -10.98 3.27
N LYS A 358 -24.60 -11.97 3.23
CA LYS A 358 -25.83 -11.94 4.04
C LYS A 358 -25.51 -12.13 5.52
N ILE A 359 -24.66 -13.11 5.85
CA ILE A 359 -24.27 -13.41 7.22
C ILE A 359 -23.60 -12.18 7.86
N ALA A 360 -22.68 -11.53 7.16
CA ALA A 360 -22.01 -10.33 7.63
C ALA A 360 -22.98 -9.14 7.81
N ASP A 361 -23.93 -8.95 6.87
CA ASP A 361 -24.99 -7.95 7.00
C ASP A 361 -25.84 -8.21 8.25
N ASP A 362 -26.32 -9.44 8.44
CA ASP A 362 -27.23 -9.80 9.54
C ASP A 362 -26.53 -9.69 10.92
N VAL A 363 -25.33 -10.22 11.06
CA VAL A 363 -24.54 -10.16 12.31
C VAL A 363 -24.26 -8.71 12.70
N PHE A 364 -23.75 -7.93 11.75
CA PHE A 364 -23.40 -6.53 12.01
C PHE A 364 -24.65 -5.69 12.30
N ALA A 365 -25.69 -5.78 11.49
CA ALA A 365 -26.91 -4.99 11.67
C ALA A 365 -27.53 -5.23 13.04
N LYS A 366 -27.68 -6.49 13.45
CA LYS A 366 -28.26 -6.84 14.75
C LYS A 366 -27.46 -6.28 15.92
N GLY A 367 -26.14 -6.40 15.86
CA GLY A 367 -25.25 -5.87 16.91
C GLY A 367 -25.26 -4.34 16.94
N PHE A 368 -25.16 -3.69 15.79
CA PHE A 368 -25.08 -2.24 15.72
C PHE A 368 -26.41 -1.54 16.01
N GLU A 369 -27.54 -2.10 15.56
CA GLU A 369 -28.87 -1.60 15.96
C GLU A 369 -29.03 -1.60 17.47
N ARG A 370 -28.64 -2.69 18.14
CA ARG A 370 -28.66 -2.78 19.61
C ARG A 370 -27.75 -1.71 20.23
N TYR A 371 -26.51 -1.56 19.76
CA TYR A 371 -25.58 -0.56 20.27
C TYR A 371 -26.16 0.87 20.20
N LEU A 372 -26.74 1.25 19.06
CA LEU A 372 -27.32 2.59 18.87
C LEU A 372 -28.49 2.85 19.78
N LEU A 373 -29.26 1.80 20.12
CA LEU A 373 -30.39 1.92 21.05
C LEU A 373 -29.96 2.02 22.53
N GLU A 374 -28.90 1.29 22.88
CA GLU A 374 -28.32 1.29 24.24
C GLU A 374 -27.49 2.55 24.50
N ASN A 375 -26.89 3.16 23.46
CA ASN A 375 -26.01 4.33 23.55
C ASN A 375 -26.52 5.53 22.71
N PRO A 376 -27.65 6.16 23.12
CA PRO A 376 -28.29 7.20 22.30
C PRO A 376 -27.45 8.47 22.13
N THR A 377 -26.53 8.75 23.04
CA THR A 377 -25.58 9.89 22.92
C THR A 377 -24.61 9.66 21.80
N ASP A 378 -23.95 8.50 21.77
CA ASP A 378 -22.98 8.12 20.73
C ASP A 378 -23.67 8.01 19.37
N ALA A 379 -24.88 7.41 19.36
CA ALA A 379 -25.69 7.32 18.15
C ALA A 379 -26.00 8.70 17.55
N ARG A 380 -26.30 9.70 18.39
CA ARG A 380 -26.50 11.07 17.93
C ARG A 380 -25.25 11.64 17.30
N ILE A 381 -24.10 11.52 17.97
CA ILE A 381 -22.81 12.03 17.48
C ILE A 381 -22.44 11.39 16.13
N ILE A 382 -22.63 10.07 16.01
CA ILE A 382 -22.38 9.33 14.76
C ILE A 382 -23.28 9.84 13.62
N VAL A 383 -24.59 10.03 13.88
CA VAL A 383 -25.53 10.54 12.89
C VAL A 383 -25.21 11.99 12.52
N GLU A 384 -24.83 12.84 13.48
CA GLU A 384 -24.43 14.23 13.24
C GLU A 384 -23.16 14.30 12.35
N LYS A 385 -22.18 13.44 12.60
CA LYS A 385 -20.98 13.36 11.74
C LYS A 385 -21.36 12.96 10.33
N ALA A 386 -22.14 11.88 10.14
CA ALA A 386 -22.57 11.43 8.82
C ALA A 386 -23.44 12.48 8.09
N THR A 387 -24.29 13.20 8.82
CA THR A 387 -25.10 14.31 8.26
C THR A 387 -24.21 15.47 7.79
N THR A 388 -23.19 15.80 8.59
CA THR A 388 -22.21 16.83 8.23
C THR A 388 -21.42 16.43 6.97
N ALA A 389 -21.01 15.18 6.86
CA ALA A 389 -20.35 14.63 5.68
C ALA A 389 -21.28 14.71 4.45
N SER A 390 -22.55 14.37 4.59
CA SER A 390 -23.54 14.46 3.52
C SER A 390 -23.74 15.91 3.02
N HIS A 391 -23.85 16.87 3.93
CA HIS A 391 -23.93 18.29 3.55
C HIS A 391 -22.67 18.74 2.81
N ALA A 392 -21.48 18.35 3.28
CA ALA A 392 -20.22 18.66 2.60
C ALA A 392 -20.16 18.05 1.18
N ARG A 393 -20.58 16.78 1.02
CA ARG A 393 -20.66 16.11 -0.28
C ARG A 393 -21.62 16.83 -1.23
N ILE A 394 -22.80 17.21 -0.77
CA ILE A 394 -23.79 17.95 -1.56
C ILE A 394 -23.24 19.31 -1.97
N ALA A 395 -22.60 20.03 -1.03
CA ALA A 395 -21.96 21.31 -1.31
C ALA A 395 -20.81 21.17 -2.34
N ALA A 396 -19.99 20.12 -2.19
CA ALA A 396 -18.92 19.80 -3.14
C ALA A 396 -19.48 19.48 -4.53
N LYS A 397 -20.57 18.69 -4.63
CA LYS A 397 -21.24 18.41 -5.90
C LYS A 397 -21.73 19.69 -6.58
N LYS A 398 -22.40 20.57 -5.83
CA LYS A 398 -22.90 21.85 -6.36
C LYS A 398 -21.76 22.77 -6.80
N ALA A 399 -20.67 22.84 -6.03
CA ALA A 399 -19.47 23.60 -6.40
C ALA A 399 -18.85 23.06 -7.70
N ARG A 400 -18.74 21.71 -7.83
CA ARG A 400 -18.24 21.04 -9.03
C ARG A 400 -19.08 21.34 -10.26
N GLU A 401 -20.41 21.23 -10.17
CA GLU A 401 -21.33 21.56 -11.27
C GLU A 401 -21.17 23.01 -11.73
N THR A 402 -20.93 23.91 -10.78
CA THR A 402 -20.68 25.34 -11.08
C THR A 402 -19.36 25.53 -11.84
N VAL A 403 -18.30 24.81 -11.45
CA VAL A 403 -17.00 24.83 -12.13
C VAL A 403 -17.13 24.26 -13.55
N ILE A 404 -17.82 23.13 -13.73
CA ILE A 404 -18.03 22.50 -15.04
C ILE A 404 -18.84 23.40 -15.98
N LYS A 405 -19.97 23.98 -15.50
CA LYS A 405 -20.78 24.90 -16.31
C LYS A 405 -20.01 26.15 -16.74
N LYS A 406 -19.12 26.65 -15.89
CA LYS A 406 -18.23 27.77 -16.25
C LYS A 406 -17.17 27.37 -17.29
N SER A 407 -16.64 26.13 -17.19
CA SER A 407 -15.61 25.64 -18.14
C SER A 407 -16.16 25.43 -19.56
N GLU A 408 -17.44 25.05 -19.71
CA GLU A 408 -18.07 24.87 -21.04
C GLU A 408 -18.41 26.17 -21.74
N GLY A 409 -18.61 27.27 -21.00
CA GLY A 409 -19.03 28.58 -21.55
C GLY A 409 -17.97 29.66 -21.67
N GLU A 410 -16.90 29.60 -20.88
CA GLU A 410 -16.00 30.76 -20.68
C GLU A 410 -14.52 30.38 -20.49
N ILE A 411 -13.94 29.68 -21.48
CA ILE A 411 -12.46 29.54 -21.54
C ILE A 411 -11.77 30.93 -21.62
N ALA A 412 -12.49 31.96 -22.08
CA ALA A 412 -12.01 33.33 -22.15
C ALA A 412 -12.13 34.14 -20.84
N ALA A 413 -12.90 33.69 -19.85
CA ALA A 413 -13.17 34.41 -18.60
C ALA A 413 -12.41 33.87 -17.37
N PHE A 414 -11.42 33.03 -17.56
CA PHE A 414 -10.48 32.68 -16.50
C PHE A 414 -9.64 33.88 -16.14
N GLY A 415 -10.03 34.70 -15.20
CA GLY A 415 -9.32 35.85 -14.62
C GLY A 415 -7.83 36.05 -14.89
N GLY A 416 -7.34 35.77 -16.09
CA GLY A 416 -5.97 35.98 -16.54
C GLY A 416 -4.89 35.02 -16.01
N LYS A 417 -5.24 33.97 -15.22
CA LYS A 417 -4.22 33.08 -14.65
C LYS A 417 -3.62 32.08 -15.65
N LEU A 418 -4.45 31.41 -16.44
CA LEU A 418 -3.95 30.42 -17.42
C LEU A 418 -3.53 31.13 -18.71
N ASN A 419 -2.26 31.07 -19.02
CA ASN A 419 -1.73 31.44 -20.32
C ASN A 419 -1.70 30.21 -21.23
N ASP A 420 -2.80 29.91 -21.92
CA ASP A 420 -2.96 28.71 -22.73
C ASP A 420 -2.10 28.75 -24.01
N CYS A 421 -1.85 27.57 -24.60
CA CYS A 421 -1.16 27.44 -25.89
C CYS A 421 -2.14 27.44 -27.06
N LYS A 422 -1.61 27.64 -28.27
CA LYS A 422 -2.42 27.81 -29.49
C LYS A 422 -2.86 26.47 -30.10
N SER A 423 -2.05 25.40 -30.00
CA SER A 423 -2.43 24.06 -30.47
C SER A 423 -3.70 23.58 -29.78
N LYS A 424 -4.54 22.86 -30.51
CA LYS A 424 -5.75 22.23 -29.99
C LYS A 424 -5.61 20.71 -29.88
N ASP A 425 -4.50 20.13 -30.39
CA ASP A 425 -4.23 18.71 -30.27
C ASP A 425 -3.65 18.40 -28.87
N PRO A 426 -4.36 17.67 -28.01
CA PRO A 426 -3.88 17.35 -26.67
C PRO A 426 -2.51 16.67 -26.66
N LYS A 427 -2.16 15.90 -27.68
CA LYS A 427 -0.88 15.14 -27.77
C LYS A 427 0.35 16.04 -27.95
N GLU A 428 0.15 17.26 -28.44
CA GLU A 428 1.21 18.25 -28.63
C GLU A 428 1.33 19.21 -27.46
N ARG A 429 0.30 19.26 -26.60
CA ARG A 429 0.15 20.28 -25.55
C ARG A 429 0.82 19.87 -24.26
N GLU A 430 1.50 20.82 -23.65
CA GLU A 430 2.10 20.71 -22.34
C GLU A 430 1.63 21.87 -21.46
N ILE A 431 1.41 21.62 -20.17
CA ILE A 431 1.13 22.66 -19.20
C ILE A 431 2.21 22.69 -18.11
N PHE A 432 2.79 23.84 -17.88
CA PHE A 432 3.70 24.10 -16.77
C PHE A 432 2.94 24.74 -15.63
N ILE A 433 2.95 24.10 -14.47
CA ILE A 433 2.45 24.66 -13.22
C ILE A 433 3.63 25.30 -12.52
N VAL A 434 3.60 26.62 -12.43
CA VAL A 434 4.76 27.44 -12.05
C VAL A 434 4.51 28.12 -10.70
N GLU A 435 5.52 28.13 -9.86
CA GLU A 435 5.47 28.82 -8.57
C GLU A 435 5.59 30.34 -8.77
N GLY A 436 4.55 31.05 -8.32
CA GLY A 436 4.53 32.51 -8.28
C GLY A 436 4.30 33.22 -9.62
N ASP A 437 3.84 34.48 -9.53
CA ASP A 437 3.58 35.32 -10.70
C ASP A 437 4.89 35.78 -11.39
N SER A 438 6.00 35.88 -10.66
CA SER A 438 7.31 36.31 -11.21
C SER A 438 7.88 35.28 -12.18
N ALA A 439 8.07 34.04 -11.71
CA ALA A 439 8.53 32.93 -12.55
C ALA A 439 7.51 32.64 -13.67
N GLY A 440 6.20 32.75 -13.37
CA GLY A 440 5.14 32.67 -14.37
C GLY A 440 5.30 33.69 -15.50
N GLY A 441 5.69 34.91 -15.19
CA GLY A 441 5.95 35.97 -16.18
C GLY A 441 7.15 35.68 -17.09
N SER A 442 8.26 35.17 -16.53
CA SER A 442 9.42 34.72 -17.29
C SER A 442 9.07 33.52 -18.17
N ALA A 443 8.35 32.54 -17.61
CA ALA A 443 7.90 31.36 -18.33
C ALA A 443 6.98 31.69 -19.52
N VAL A 444 6.05 32.65 -19.37
CA VAL A 444 5.18 33.07 -20.45
C VAL A 444 5.96 33.73 -21.60
N LYS A 445 7.04 34.45 -21.29
CA LYS A 445 7.91 35.06 -22.32
C LYS A 445 8.82 34.01 -22.99
N GLY A 446 9.34 33.04 -22.23
CA GLY A 446 10.28 32.02 -22.72
C GLY A 446 9.62 30.84 -23.43
N ARG A 447 8.32 30.57 -23.19
CA ARG A 447 7.63 29.35 -23.68
C ARG A 447 7.48 29.29 -25.20
N ASN A 448 7.34 28.08 -25.73
CA ASN A 448 6.75 27.89 -27.05
C ASN A 448 5.24 28.09 -26.98
N SER A 449 4.77 29.26 -27.47
CA SER A 449 3.35 29.60 -27.43
C SER A 449 2.43 28.69 -28.26
N MET A 450 2.97 27.85 -29.13
CA MET A 450 2.18 26.90 -29.91
C MET A 450 1.73 25.70 -29.04
N THR A 451 2.63 25.15 -28.21
CA THR A 451 2.41 23.88 -27.54
C THR A 451 2.45 23.97 -26.01
N GLN A 452 3.03 25.02 -25.43
CA GLN A 452 3.24 25.15 -24.00
C GLN A 452 2.30 26.17 -23.37
N ALA A 453 1.53 25.72 -22.37
CA ALA A 453 0.68 26.53 -21.52
C ALA A 453 1.35 26.79 -20.17
N ILE A 454 1.07 27.94 -19.54
CA ILE A 454 1.60 28.33 -18.23
C ILE A 454 0.45 28.61 -17.28
N LEU A 455 0.46 27.94 -16.13
CA LEU A 455 -0.44 28.17 -15.01
C LEU A 455 0.36 28.57 -13.76
N PRO A 456 0.47 29.87 -13.46
CA PRO A 456 1.12 30.33 -12.24
C PRO A 456 0.24 30.08 -11.03
N LEU A 457 0.84 29.58 -9.93
CA LEU A 457 0.19 29.39 -8.64
C LEU A 457 0.57 30.55 -7.71
N ARG A 458 -0.42 31.08 -6.98
CA ARG A 458 -0.19 32.15 -6.00
C ARG A 458 0.05 31.55 -4.61
N GLY A 459 1.27 31.10 -4.38
CA GLY A 459 1.68 30.51 -3.10
C GLY A 459 1.30 29.05 -2.92
N LYS A 460 1.37 28.58 -1.68
CA LYS A 460 1.12 27.18 -1.31
C LYS A 460 -0.36 26.82 -1.49
N ILE A 461 -0.63 25.76 -2.23
CA ILE A 461 -2.00 25.25 -2.37
C ILE A 461 -2.48 24.58 -1.08
N LEU A 462 -3.79 24.39 -0.96
CA LEU A 462 -4.38 23.69 0.18
C LEU A 462 -3.88 22.23 0.23
N ASN A 463 -3.45 21.80 1.41
CA ASN A 463 -3.15 20.38 1.65
C ASN A 463 -4.46 19.58 1.67
N VAL A 464 -4.69 18.81 0.60
CA VAL A 464 -5.93 18.04 0.42
C VAL A 464 -5.97 16.77 1.26
N GLU A 465 -4.86 16.35 1.85
CA GLU A 465 -4.84 15.25 2.82
C GLU A 465 -5.54 15.63 4.13
N LYS A 466 -5.47 16.92 4.50
CA LYS A 466 -6.09 17.49 5.72
C LYS A 466 -7.42 18.19 5.48
N ALA A 467 -7.94 18.18 4.26
CA ALA A 467 -9.11 18.96 3.90
C ALA A 467 -10.19 18.11 3.26
N ARG A 468 -11.43 18.39 3.63
CA ARG A 468 -12.59 17.83 2.92
C ARG A 468 -12.65 18.30 1.48
N LEU A 469 -13.30 17.51 0.63
CA LEU A 469 -13.45 17.77 -0.80
C LEU A 469 -14.14 19.12 -1.07
N ASP A 470 -15.14 19.52 -0.28
CA ASP A 470 -15.83 20.81 -0.42
C ASP A 470 -14.89 21.99 -0.20
N LYS A 471 -13.98 21.91 0.79
CA LYS A 471 -12.94 22.89 1.05
C LYS A 471 -11.92 22.93 -0.10
N ALA A 472 -11.48 21.77 -0.60
CA ALA A 472 -10.60 21.68 -1.73
C ALA A 472 -11.20 22.34 -2.97
N LEU A 473 -12.48 22.08 -3.25
CA LEU A 473 -13.23 22.68 -4.37
C LEU A 473 -13.57 24.16 -4.16
N SER A 474 -13.47 24.68 -2.95
CA SER A 474 -13.61 26.13 -2.70
C SER A 474 -12.30 26.90 -2.96
N ASN A 475 -11.15 26.23 -2.95
CA ASN A 475 -9.84 26.83 -3.18
C ASN A 475 -9.66 27.22 -4.65
N ASP A 476 -9.27 28.47 -4.92
CA ASP A 476 -9.21 29.03 -6.27
C ASP A 476 -8.06 28.45 -7.11
N GLU A 477 -6.94 28.06 -6.48
CA GLU A 477 -5.83 27.42 -7.18
C GLU A 477 -6.23 26.01 -7.65
N ILE A 478 -6.88 25.24 -6.78
CA ILE A 478 -7.38 23.89 -7.12
C ILE A 478 -8.45 23.96 -8.22
N LYS A 479 -9.38 24.94 -8.14
CA LYS A 479 -10.35 25.18 -9.22
C LYS A 479 -9.66 25.47 -10.55
N SER A 480 -8.61 26.29 -10.51
CA SER A 480 -7.85 26.64 -11.71
C SER A 480 -7.20 25.43 -12.35
N ILE A 481 -6.62 24.53 -11.53
CA ILE A 481 -6.03 23.27 -11.99
C ILE A 481 -7.09 22.35 -12.60
N ILE A 482 -8.23 22.12 -11.90
CA ILE A 482 -9.34 21.29 -12.40
C ILE A 482 -9.81 21.76 -13.76
N THR A 483 -9.98 23.06 -13.90
CA THR A 483 -10.48 23.64 -15.14
C THR A 483 -9.43 23.64 -16.24
N ALA A 484 -8.15 23.87 -15.92
CA ALA A 484 -7.07 23.78 -16.90
C ALA A 484 -6.97 22.38 -17.49
N PHE A 485 -7.09 21.33 -16.66
CA PHE A 485 -7.00 19.94 -17.13
C PHE A 485 -8.23 19.51 -17.94
N GLY A 486 -9.42 19.98 -17.57
CA GLY A 486 -10.67 19.64 -18.26
C GLY A 486 -11.27 18.28 -17.91
N THR A 487 -10.59 17.47 -17.09
CA THR A 487 -10.98 16.08 -16.75
C THR A 487 -12.06 15.96 -15.67
N SER A 488 -12.39 17.06 -14.96
CA SER A 488 -13.14 17.02 -13.71
C SER A 488 -12.41 16.21 -12.62
N ILE A 489 -13.08 15.82 -11.52
CA ILE A 489 -12.52 15.00 -10.43
C ILE A 489 -13.59 14.05 -9.85
N GLY A 490 -13.17 13.00 -9.14
CA GLY A 490 -14.05 12.03 -8.48
C GLY A 490 -14.91 11.26 -9.47
N GLU A 491 -16.19 11.04 -9.15
CA GLU A 491 -17.12 10.22 -9.98
C GLU A 491 -17.32 10.72 -11.42
N THR A 492 -17.08 12.01 -11.67
CA THR A 492 -17.20 12.62 -13.01
C THR A 492 -15.86 12.75 -13.73
N PHE A 493 -14.80 12.19 -13.19
CA PHE A 493 -13.48 12.20 -13.81
C PHE A 493 -13.50 11.45 -15.14
N ASP A 494 -12.95 12.09 -16.17
CA ASP A 494 -12.85 11.51 -17.52
C ASP A 494 -11.48 11.87 -18.12
N ILE A 495 -10.57 10.91 -18.14
CA ILE A 495 -9.21 11.10 -18.66
C ILE A 495 -9.20 11.44 -20.16
N SER A 496 -10.22 11.00 -20.92
CA SER A 496 -10.31 11.30 -22.36
C SER A 496 -10.46 12.79 -22.65
N LYS A 497 -10.85 13.58 -21.65
CA LYS A 497 -10.99 15.03 -21.72
C LYS A 497 -9.73 15.79 -21.31
N LEU A 498 -8.64 15.07 -20.99
CA LEU A 498 -7.38 15.70 -20.62
C LEU A 498 -6.85 16.56 -21.78
N ARG A 499 -6.62 17.84 -21.48
CA ARG A 499 -6.26 18.85 -22.50
C ARG A 499 -4.76 18.88 -22.81
N TYR A 500 -3.92 18.23 -22.02
CA TYR A 500 -2.45 18.29 -22.12
C TYR A 500 -1.84 16.89 -22.00
N ASP A 501 -0.91 16.57 -22.89
CA ASP A 501 -0.14 15.31 -22.84
C ASP A 501 0.81 15.27 -21.64
N LYS A 502 1.41 16.42 -21.32
CA LYS A 502 2.32 16.55 -20.17
C LYS A 502 1.88 17.66 -19.22
N ILE A 503 1.82 17.30 -17.95
CA ILE A 503 1.62 18.20 -16.81
C ILE A 503 2.96 18.28 -16.09
N ILE A 504 3.59 19.44 -16.15
CA ILE A 504 4.96 19.65 -15.67
C ILE A 504 4.93 20.57 -14.45
N ILE A 505 5.31 20.04 -13.29
CA ILE A 505 5.50 20.82 -12.07
C ILE A 505 6.85 21.51 -12.18
N MET A 506 6.85 22.84 -12.09
CA MET A 506 8.02 23.70 -12.19
C MET A 506 8.06 24.64 -10.99
N THR A 507 8.76 24.22 -9.93
CA THR A 507 8.93 24.95 -8.65
C THR A 507 10.39 25.32 -8.47
N ASP A 508 10.64 26.29 -7.60
CA ASP A 508 11.98 26.72 -7.23
C ASP A 508 12.78 25.56 -6.60
N ALA A 509 14.10 25.60 -6.70
CA ALA A 509 15.00 24.60 -6.13
C ALA A 509 15.34 24.92 -4.66
N ASP A 510 14.31 25.19 -3.86
CA ASP A 510 14.41 25.48 -2.42
C ASP A 510 13.35 24.70 -1.62
N VAL A 511 13.37 24.84 -0.29
CA VAL A 511 12.47 24.14 0.62
C VAL A 511 10.99 24.52 0.42
N ASP A 512 10.69 25.73 -0.01
CA ASP A 512 9.33 26.17 -0.28
C ASP A 512 8.81 25.59 -1.60
N GLY A 513 9.66 25.56 -2.63
CA GLY A 513 9.34 24.92 -3.91
C GLY A 513 9.14 23.40 -3.76
N ASP A 514 9.94 22.73 -2.95
CA ASP A 514 9.75 21.32 -2.62
C ASP A 514 8.44 21.08 -1.88
N HIS A 515 8.06 21.97 -0.96
CA HIS A 515 6.77 21.88 -0.28
C HIS A 515 5.60 22.04 -1.26
N ILE A 516 5.66 23.01 -2.19
CA ILE A 516 4.64 23.19 -3.23
C ILE A 516 4.56 21.95 -4.12
N ARG A 517 5.69 21.37 -4.50
CA ARG A 517 5.76 20.14 -5.28
C ARG A 517 5.05 18.99 -4.58
N VAL A 518 5.32 18.77 -3.29
CA VAL A 518 4.67 17.71 -2.50
C VAL A 518 3.17 17.95 -2.35
N LEU A 519 2.73 19.19 -2.15
CA LEU A 519 1.30 19.55 -2.12
C LEU A 519 0.60 19.25 -3.45
N LEU A 520 1.25 19.55 -4.59
CA LEU A 520 0.74 19.23 -5.93
C LEU A 520 0.69 17.71 -6.16
N LEU A 521 1.72 16.98 -5.77
CA LEU A 521 1.75 15.53 -5.87
C LEU A 521 0.64 14.89 -5.00
N THR A 522 0.39 15.42 -3.80
CA THR A 522 -0.72 15.00 -2.94
C THR A 522 -2.07 15.23 -3.63
N LEU A 523 -2.26 16.42 -4.23
CA LEU A 523 -3.47 16.75 -4.99
C LEU A 523 -3.66 15.80 -6.19
N PHE A 524 -2.59 15.54 -6.94
CA PHE A 524 -2.67 14.67 -8.12
C PHE A 524 -2.93 13.22 -7.73
N TYR A 525 -2.28 12.71 -6.70
CA TYR A 525 -2.49 11.36 -6.20
C TYR A 525 -3.93 11.18 -5.67
N ARG A 526 -4.48 12.16 -4.93
CA ARG A 526 -5.82 12.04 -4.33
C ARG A 526 -6.96 12.28 -5.31
N PHE A 527 -6.83 13.23 -6.23
CA PHE A 527 -7.95 13.66 -7.09
C PHE A 527 -7.75 13.42 -8.58
N PHE A 528 -6.53 13.20 -9.04
CA PHE A 528 -6.18 13.01 -10.45
C PHE A 528 -5.33 11.75 -10.67
N ARG A 529 -5.48 10.76 -9.81
CA ARG A 529 -4.69 9.54 -9.83
C ARG A 529 -4.60 8.88 -11.20
N PRO A 530 -5.68 8.73 -12.01
CA PRO A 530 -5.56 8.13 -13.34
C PRO A 530 -4.63 8.92 -14.29
N ILE A 531 -4.43 10.24 -14.08
CA ILE A 531 -3.47 11.04 -14.85
C ILE A 531 -2.03 10.65 -14.48
N VAL A 532 -1.76 10.39 -13.20
CA VAL A 532 -0.44 9.93 -12.72
C VAL A 532 -0.15 8.52 -13.25
N GLU A 533 -1.11 7.61 -13.11
CA GLU A 533 -0.99 6.22 -13.59
C GLU A 533 -0.80 6.12 -15.10
N ALA A 534 -1.46 6.99 -15.87
CA ALA A 534 -1.26 7.09 -17.33
C ALA A 534 0.09 7.72 -17.71
N GLY A 535 0.82 8.28 -16.73
CA GLY A 535 2.17 8.80 -16.93
C GLY A 535 2.24 10.19 -17.56
N HIS A 536 1.24 11.03 -17.32
CA HIS A 536 1.19 12.40 -17.82
C HIS A 536 1.84 13.45 -16.89
N VAL A 537 2.25 13.05 -15.66
CA VAL A 537 2.82 13.98 -14.67
C VAL A 537 4.34 13.93 -14.66
N TYR A 538 4.96 15.10 -14.67
CA TYR A 538 6.41 15.27 -14.67
C TYR A 538 6.81 16.38 -13.68
N ALA A 539 8.03 16.30 -13.15
CA ALA A 539 8.70 17.39 -12.44
C ALA A 539 9.85 17.91 -13.31
N ALA A 540 9.89 19.19 -13.54
CA ALA A 540 11.02 19.85 -14.17
C ALA A 540 12.21 19.85 -13.20
N GLN A 541 13.41 19.65 -13.73
CA GLN A 541 14.66 19.74 -13.00
C GLN A 541 15.47 20.94 -13.51
N PRO A 542 15.26 22.13 -12.94
CA PRO A 542 16.09 23.29 -13.27
C PRO A 542 17.53 23.06 -12.79
N PRO A 543 18.54 23.66 -13.43
CA PRO A 543 19.92 23.54 -12.99
C PRO A 543 20.14 24.20 -11.65
N LEU A 544 20.95 23.55 -10.77
CA LEU A 544 21.35 24.15 -9.49
C LEU A 544 22.53 25.12 -9.63
N PHE A 545 23.36 24.96 -10.66
CA PHE A 545 24.53 25.81 -10.85
C PHE A 545 24.70 26.26 -12.30
N CYS A 546 25.12 27.51 -12.45
CA CYS A 546 25.60 28.10 -13.69
C CYS A 546 27.11 28.33 -13.57
N ILE A 547 27.90 27.76 -14.49
CA ILE A 547 29.35 27.88 -14.53
C ILE A 547 29.72 28.71 -15.77
N LYS A 548 30.27 29.90 -15.54
CA LYS A 548 30.72 30.82 -16.61
C LYS A 548 32.23 30.81 -16.69
N HIS A 549 32.78 30.53 -17.88
CA HIS A 549 34.21 30.61 -18.15
C HIS A 549 34.44 31.20 -19.56
N GLY A 550 35.08 32.37 -19.61
CA GLY A 550 35.19 33.14 -20.87
C GLY A 550 33.82 33.50 -21.39
N GLN A 551 33.51 33.10 -22.62
CA GLN A 551 32.19 33.29 -23.27
C GLN A 551 31.27 32.05 -23.11
N ASN A 552 31.77 30.97 -22.50
CA ASN A 552 31.00 29.74 -22.36
C ASN A 552 30.20 29.75 -21.06
N ILE A 553 28.95 29.31 -21.16
CA ILE A 553 28.04 29.09 -20.04
C ILE A 553 27.68 27.61 -20.00
N LYS A 554 27.85 26.97 -18.86
CA LYS A 554 27.42 25.57 -18.63
C LYS A 554 26.49 25.52 -17.43
N TYR A 555 25.31 25.00 -17.65
CA TYR A 555 24.35 24.70 -16.59
C TYR A 555 24.53 23.24 -16.16
N VAL A 556 24.46 22.97 -14.86
CA VAL A 556 24.61 21.62 -14.27
C VAL A 556 23.57 21.42 -13.18
N LEU A 557 23.10 20.18 -13.04
CA LEU A 557 21.93 19.84 -12.22
C LEU A 557 22.29 19.64 -10.74
N ASP A 558 23.51 19.19 -10.46
CA ASP A 558 23.93 18.84 -9.11
C ASP A 558 25.41 19.12 -8.85
N ASP A 559 25.84 18.89 -7.61
CA ASP A 559 27.23 19.07 -7.16
C ASP A 559 28.20 18.11 -7.87
N GLU A 560 27.78 16.90 -8.19
CA GLU A 560 28.62 15.89 -8.85
C GLU A 560 28.95 16.32 -10.28
N GLU A 561 27.95 16.77 -11.04
CA GLU A 561 28.15 17.32 -12.38
C GLU A 561 28.99 18.60 -12.35
N ARG A 562 28.77 19.45 -11.34
CA ARG A 562 29.59 20.66 -11.13
C ARG A 562 31.06 20.30 -10.96
N GLU A 563 31.38 19.37 -10.07
CA GLU A 563 32.76 18.95 -9.84
C GLU A 563 33.40 18.28 -11.05
N LYS A 564 32.63 17.39 -11.72
CA LYS A 564 33.10 16.75 -12.97
C LYS A 564 33.43 17.79 -14.02
N TYR A 565 32.56 18.77 -14.20
CA TYR A 565 32.78 19.82 -15.20
C TYR A 565 33.98 20.68 -14.84
N ILE A 566 34.11 21.15 -13.59
CA ILE A 566 35.26 21.94 -13.14
C ILE A 566 36.57 21.17 -13.30
N LYS A 567 36.62 19.89 -12.98
CA LYS A 567 37.78 19.02 -13.18
C LYS A 567 38.15 18.84 -14.67
N SER A 568 37.20 19.00 -15.56
CA SER A 568 37.41 18.92 -17.02
C SER A 568 38.01 20.19 -17.63
N LEU A 569 37.94 21.33 -16.92
CA LEU A 569 38.51 22.60 -17.37
C LEU A 569 40.06 22.58 -17.26
N ASN A 570 40.71 23.30 -18.15
CA ASN A 570 42.15 23.50 -18.03
C ASN A 570 42.50 24.16 -16.68
N PRO A 571 43.58 23.72 -15.97
CA PRO A 571 43.90 24.24 -14.62
C PRO A 571 44.06 25.77 -14.50
N ASN A 572 44.32 26.45 -15.62
CA ASN A 572 44.50 27.91 -15.68
C ASN A 572 43.24 28.67 -16.10
N THR A 573 42.12 27.98 -16.31
CA THR A 573 40.86 28.61 -16.73
C THR A 573 40.20 29.30 -15.52
N LYS A 574 39.98 30.60 -15.64
CA LYS A 574 39.19 31.34 -14.65
C LYS A 574 37.70 31.07 -14.91
N TYR A 575 36.99 30.64 -13.90
CA TYR A 575 35.56 30.38 -13.96
C TYR A 575 34.85 31.02 -12.76
N VAL A 576 33.55 31.27 -12.93
CA VAL A 576 32.65 31.72 -11.86
C VAL A 576 31.51 30.71 -11.77
N VAL A 577 31.24 30.22 -10.55
CA VAL A 577 30.09 29.36 -10.26
C VAL A 577 29.05 30.19 -9.55
N THR A 578 27.85 30.20 -10.09
CA THR A 578 26.67 30.84 -9.49
C THR A 578 25.65 29.77 -9.14
N ARG A 579 25.20 29.73 -7.88
CA ARG A 579 24.07 28.86 -7.49
C ARG A 579 22.78 29.52 -7.92
N MET A 580 21.95 28.78 -8.65
CA MET A 580 20.62 29.20 -9.09
C MET A 580 19.63 28.90 -7.96
N LYS A 581 19.01 29.93 -7.37
CA LYS A 581 18.12 29.72 -6.21
C LYS A 581 16.65 29.66 -6.57
N GLY A 582 16.20 30.47 -7.49
CA GLY A 582 14.79 30.55 -7.86
C GLY A 582 14.58 30.74 -9.35
N LEU A 583 13.51 30.18 -9.89
CA LEU A 583 13.09 30.33 -11.28
C LEU A 583 12.74 31.79 -11.63
N GLY A 584 12.33 32.57 -10.62
CA GLY A 584 12.03 33.98 -10.76
C GLY A 584 13.27 34.87 -10.95
N GLU A 585 14.48 34.36 -10.66
CA GLU A 585 15.75 35.04 -10.88
C GLU A 585 16.29 34.82 -12.31
N MET A 586 15.79 33.78 -13.01
CA MET A 586 16.13 33.50 -14.40
C MET A 586 15.42 34.45 -15.35
N ASP A 587 16.15 34.91 -16.35
CA ASP A 587 15.49 35.58 -17.48
C ASP A 587 14.72 34.57 -18.36
N ALA A 588 13.95 35.11 -19.32
CA ALA A 588 13.08 34.26 -20.14
C ALA A 588 13.86 33.31 -21.08
N GLU A 589 15.06 33.72 -21.54
CA GLU A 589 15.93 32.92 -22.40
C GLU A 589 16.61 31.81 -21.59
N GLU A 590 17.16 32.15 -20.42
CA GLU A 590 17.77 31.16 -19.50
C GLU A 590 16.74 30.09 -19.08
N LEU A 591 15.51 30.49 -18.71
CA LEU A 591 14.46 29.58 -18.32
C LEU A 591 14.00 28.68 -19.47
N ASN A 592 13.93 29.22 -20.69
CA ASN A 592 13.64 28.43 -21.87
C ASN A 592 14.73 27.38 -22.12
N GLU A 593 15.98 27.83 -22.22
CA GLU A 593 17.13 27.00 -22.59
C GLU A 593 17.42 25.88 -21.61
N THR A 594 17.18 26.13 -20.31
CA THR A 594 17.51 25.17 -19.26
C THR A 594 16.36 24.25 -18.87
N THR A 595 15.09 24.75 -18.91
CA THR A 595 13.98 24.08 -18.23
C THR A 595 12.77 23.82 -19.13
N MET A 596 12.58 24.60 -20.21
CA MET A 596 11.35 24.53 -21.02
C MET A 596 11.56 23.99 -22.43
N ASP A 597 12.72 24.19 -23.05
CA ASP A 597 12.98 23.69 -24.40
C ASP A 597 13.03 22.15 -24.39
N ILE A 598 12.30 21.54 -25.30
CA ILE A 598 12.16 20.09 -25.45
C ILE A 598 13.50 19.38 -25.68
N ASN A 599 14.48 20.08 -26.27
CA ASN A 599 15.78 19.51 -26.65
C ASN A 599 16.81 19.53 -25.51
N THR A 600 16.64 20.43 -24.53
CA THR A 600 17.67 20.70 -23.50
C THR A 600 17.17 20.46 -22.08
N ARG A 601 15.86 20.52 -21.85
CA ARG A 601 15.26 20.32 -20.52
C ARG A 601 15.42 18.91 -19.99
N VAL A 602 15.49 18.80 -18.68
CA VAL A 602 15.42 17.51 -17.96
C VAL A 602 14.08 17.43 -17.22
N LEU A 603 13.31 16.37 -17.51
CA LEU A 603 12.05 16.07 -16.85
C LEU A 603 12.12 14.73 -16.13
N ARG A 604 11.76 14.71 -14.87
CA ARG A 604 11.56 13.49 -14.10
C ARG A 604 10.10 13.07 -14.20
N LYS A 605 9.83 11.92 -14.79
CA LYS A 605 8.49 11.33 -14.82
C LYS A 605 8.08 10.90 -13.42
N ILE A 606 6.87 11.24 -13.01
CA ILE A 606 6.30 10.80 -11.75
C ILE A 606 5.53 9.51 -11.99
N THR A 607 5.93 8.45 -11.29
CA THR A 607 5.30 7.13 -11.35
C THR A 607 4.87 6.70 -9.96
N VAL A 608 3.86 5.85 -9.88
CA VAL A 608 3.44 5.19 -8.65
C VAL A 608 3.63 3.69 -8.88
N GLU A 609 4.64 3.13 -8.25
CA GLU A 609 5.00 1.71 -8.39
C GLU A 609 4.15 0.83 -7.48
N ASP A 610 3.94 1.25 -6.24
CA ASP A 610 3.05 0.60 -5.27
C ASP A 610 2.04 1.61 -4.72
N LEU A 611 0.75 1.32 -4.96
CA LEU A 611 -0.35 2.21 -4.56
C LEU A 611 -0.57 2.24 -3.05
N LYS A 612 -0.30 1.13 -2.37
CA LYS A 612 -0.49 0.99 -0.92
C LYS A 612 0.62 1.73 -0.18
N GLU A 613 1.85 1.60 -0.66
CA GLU A 613 3.01 2.30 -0.11
C GLU A 613 2.89 3.82 -0.33
N ALA A 614 2.46 4.23 -1.53
CA ALA A 614 2.21 5.64 -1.83
C ALA A 614 1.11 6.22 -0.93
N ASP A 615 0.01 5.49 -0.71
CA ASP A 615 -1.08 5.92 0.18
C ASP A 615 -0.59 6.10 1.62
N ALA A 616 0.15 5.13 2.15
CA ALA A 616 0.74 5.19 3.49
C ALA A 616 1.73 6.37 3.61
N THR A 617 2.55 6.60 2.59
CA THR A 617 3.53 7.69 2.56
C THR A 617 2.85 9.06 2.55
N PHE A 618 1.83 9.27 1.70
CA PHE A 618 1.08 10.53 1.69
C PHE A 618 0.35 10.76 3.02
N ASN A 619 -0.26 9.74 3.58
CA ASN A 619 -0.92 9.83 4.88
C ASN A 619 0.07 10.18 6.00
N MET A 620 1.22 9.53 6.06
CA MET A 620 2.27 9.76 7.04
C MET A 620 2.86 11.18 6.91
N LEU A 621 3.25 11.59 5.70
CA LEU A 621 3.95 12.85 5.48
C LEU A 621 3.02 14.06 5.45
N MET A 622 1.81 13.92 4.91
CA MET A 622 0.89 15.02 4.64
C MET A 622 -0.37 14.98 5.51
N GLY A 623 -0.62 13.89 6.24
CA GLY A 623 -1.76 13.70 7.14
C GLY A 623 -1.75 14.62 8.37
N GLU A 624 -2.80 14.55 9.19
CA GLU A 624 -2.94 15.37 10.38
C GLU A 624 -1.96 14.97 11.51
N GLU A 625 -1.57 13.70 11.56
CA GLU A 625 -0.73 13.13 12.61
C GLU A 625 0.72 13.64 12.50
N VAL A 626 1.26 14.10 13.62
CA VAL A 626 2.63 14.66 13.69
C VAL A 626 3.64 13.57 14.04
N ALA A 627 3.27 12.61 14.89
CA ALA A 627 4.18 11.61 15.43
C ALA A 627 4.82 10.72 14.34
N PRO A 628 4.06 10.12 13.38
CA PRO A 628 4.66 9.31 12.32
C PRO A 628 5.61 10.10 11.42
N ARG A 629 5.28 11.37 11.16
CA ARG A 629 6.14 12.27 10.38
C ARG A 629 7.43 12.60 11.11
N LYS A 630 7.35 12.86 12.42
CA LYS A 630 8.52 13.12 13.26
C LYS A 630 9.45 11.91 13.29
N GLU A 631 8.90 10.73 13.51
CA GLU A 631 9.65 9.47 13.50
C GLU A 631 10.32 9.22 12.15
N PHE A 632 9.60 9.42 11.04
CA PHE A 632 10.18 9.32 9.70
C PHE A 632 11.37 10.28 9.51
N ILE A 633 11.25 11.54 9.97
CA ILE A 633 12.32 12.53 9.86
C ILE A 633 13.52 12.10 10.72
N GLU A 634 13.30 11.65 11.96
CA GLU A 634 14.36 11.21 12.88
C GLU A 634 15.10 9.99 12.31
N ASN A 635 14.40 9.00 11.79
CA ASN A 635 14.97 7.78 11.20
C ASN A 635 15.75 8.05 9.90
N ASN A 636 15.38 9.07 9.13
CA ASN A 636 15.98 9.38 7.83
C ASN A 636 16.92 10.61 7.88
N ALA A 637 17.09 11.26 9.02
CA ALA A 637 17.92 12.46 9.17
C ALA A 637 19.37 12.28 8.69
N GLN A 638 19.93 11.07 8.82
CA GLN A 638 21.27 10.74 8.36
C GLN A 638 21.46 10.78 6.84
N TYR A 639 20.37 10.71 6.07
CA TYR A 639 20.38 10.77 4.61
C TYR A 639 20.16 12.19 4.06
N ALA A 640 19.84 13.14 4.92
CA ALA A 640 19.67 14.54 4.53
C ALA A 640 21.04 15.20 4.33
N THR A 641 21.48 15.34 3.07
CA THR A 641 22.80 15.88 2.71
C THR A 641 22.79 17.37 2.41
N ASP A 642 21.62 17.95 2.06
CA ASP A 642 21.45 19.36 1.69
C ASP A 642 20.43 20.05 2.60
N LEU A 643 20.82 20.29 3.83
CA LEU A 643 20.06 21.17 4.71
C LEU A 643 20.47 22.62 4.40
N ASP A 644 19.56 23.40 3.85
CA ASP A 644 19.70 24.86 3.73
C ASP A 644 19.49 25.44 5.15
N ILE A 645 20.61 25.52 5.93
CA ILE A 645 20.63 26.08 7.30
C ILE A 645 21.11 27.53 7.21
#